data_027f3b4dfb3a67fa2e8c37d17ded7f8a
#
_entry.id   027f3b4dfb3a67fa2e8c37d17ded7f8a
#
_cell.length_a   1.000
_cell.length_b   1.000
_cell.length_c   1.000
_cell.angle_alpha   90.00
_cell.angle_beta   90.00
_cell.angle_gamma   90.00
#
_symmetry.space_group_name_H-M   'P 1'
#
loop_
_entity.id
_entity.type
_entity.pdbx_description
1 polymer ?
#
loop_
_entity_poly.entity_id
_entity_poly.type
_entity_poly.pdbx_seq_one_letter_code
_entity_poly.pdbx_strand_id
1 'polypeptide(L)'
;MKATNQYLSHSRRTNRPLALAVAAACGAVGVAGVAIPGVAQAQIEEVVVTATRRAESVQEVPMSVSVLGETQLQDLNITDMEDYLMMLPNVSYVTLGPGSGNIYIRGVSSGGESTLGANPSVAVYLDEQPVTLVGNYLNPHIYDVNRIEVLAGPQGTTFGANAQSGAMRIITNQPELGEFSGGYSLDTSQVKSGDPSYRAEGFVNIPIGERAALRVMGYYKHDGGYIDNVQGSHTFKRGYIRAGLPEGSPLRDIASDFTASNADIAKENFNEATTYGGRAALRVDLNDSWTFTATAMMQDIDREGVWDHDPTIGDLQVMQLLPESMTDKWTQFSAKIEGELFGGTLTATAADLDRDIEVYADYSLYSDYYVSQGFVDPYYNCYVSYFGTCGDPREQFTQESNQGRQTFEIRYASDPDKRFRYMAGFYYVDVEGTNDYEWHVLGLAETPQAAVDAPDIYWTTDFERLYEETAIFGEVSFDITDRLTLTGSARQFDYESSLDGFSGTVFWPCGGFGPQGDRPASNYGDSCAPDSRVTESKDEVYRIAADWQVTDDIMLYTTWGEGYRPGGLNRFCQTRIPDGLPGQGSINIGCEFTSDFLTAVEVGFKSELFDGRLRLNAAAFWQDWEDFQFSRLDTSISPITLTYNVGNAESNGFEFDFAAMITDNWSITGAASFLDSTLTSDYRRNPSSPEPDAASGTDLPRVPDVKFNLTTRYDFMQDWFVQASYMYTGKSTNTLFDGGSAQNELREQPSYDVLNTALGLQRDTWTAEVYVQNVTDERGVVWINAVNWDTREQVNQPRSIGVRWRQSF
;
A
#
# COMPACT_ATOMS: atom_id res chain seq x y z
N MET A 1 22.01 -47.86 16.97
CA MET A 1 20.58 -48.06 17.18
C MET A 1 19.87 -47.23 16.16
N LYS A 2 18.99 -47.81 15.39
CA LYS A 2 18.39 -47.24 14.19
C LYS A 2 17.46 -46.08 14.54
N ALA A 3 17.65 -44.96 13.92
CA ALA A 3 16.64 -43.89 13.81
C ALA A 3 16.13 -43.88 12.35
N THR A 4 14.82 -44.01 12.22
CA THR A 4 14.08 -44.20 11.01
C THR A 4 13.76 -42.84 10.37
N ASN A 5 14.32 -42.57 9.22
CA ASN A 5 13.89 -41.46 8.35
C ASN A 5 12.49 -41.75 7.78
N GLN A 6 11.52 -40.91 8.09
CA GLN A 6 10.26 -40.85 7.36
C GLN A 6 10.38 -39.80 6.28
N TYR A 7 10.52 -40.24 5.04
CA TYR A 7 10.33 -39.41 3.84
C TYR A 7 8.84 -39.05 3.73
N LEU A 8 8.55 -37.77 3.78
CA LEU A 8 7.25 -37.24 3.36
C LEU A 8 7.22 -37.26 1.83
N SER A 9 6.36 -38.09 1.30
CA SER A 9 6.08 -38.20 -0.12
C SER A 9 5.32 -36.95 -0.61
N HIS A 10 5.92 -36.16 -1.49
CA HIS A 10 5.22 -35.16 -2.27
C HIS A 10 4.14 -35.84 -3.14
N SER A 11 2.89 -35.66 -2.76
CA SER A 11 1.76 -35.97 -3.61
C SER A 11 1.66 -34.88 -4.69
N ARG A 12 1.96 -35.27 -5.93
CA ARG A 12 1.61 -34.47 -7.11
C ARG A 12 0.11 -34.18 -7.08
N ARG A 13 -0.27 -32.93 -6.78
CA ARG A 13 -1.62 -32.44 -7.04
C ARG A 13 -1.83 -32.43 -8.54
N THR A 14 -2.62 -33.33 -9.02
CA THR A 14 -3.12 -33.32 -10.42
C THR A 14 -4.07 -32.14 -10.55
N ASN A 15 -3.72 -31.20 -11.42
CA ASN A 15 -4.60 -30.14 -11.89
C ASN A 15 -5.95 -30.75 -12.29
N ARG A 16 -6.98 -30.51 -11.51
CA ARG A 16 -8.38 -30.70 -11.88
C ARG A 16 -9.08 -29.36 -11.93
N PRO A 17 -9.85 -29.12 -12.95
CA PRO A 17 -9.98 -27.84 -13.62
C PRO A 17 -10.96 -26.89 -12.90
N LEU A 18 -10.57 -25.62 -12.81
CA LEU A 18 -11.44 -24.45 -12.59
C LEU A 18 -12.71 -24.46 -13.48
N ALA A 19 -12.67 -25.18 -14.60
CA ALA A 19 -13.77 -25.29 -15.54
C ALA A 19 -15.08 -25.88 -14.97
N LEU A 20 -15.05 -26.59 -13.84
CA LEU A 20 -16.27 -27.15 -13.23
C LEU A 20 -16.99 -26.13 -12.30
N ALA A 21 -16.30 -25.16 -11.76
CA ALA A 21 -16.90 -24.12 -10.91
C ALA A 21 -17.71 -23.11 -11.75
N VAL A 22 -17.25 -22.80 -12.96
CA VAL A 22 -17.93 -21.91 -13.91
C VAL A 22 -19.25 -22.50 -14.40
N ALA A 23 -19.32 -23.84 -14.60
CA ALA A 23 -20.52 -24.51 -15.04
C ALA A 23 -21.61 -24.62 -13.95
N ALA A 24 -21.24 -24.54 -12.68
CA ALA A 24 -22.18 -24.61 -11.56
C ALA A 24 -22.86 -23.26 -11.25
N ALA A 25 -22.18 -22.13 -11.53
CA ALA A 25 -22.72 -20.80 -11.33
C ALA A 25 -23.75 -20.39 -12.41
N CYS A 26 -23.61 -20.91 -13.64
CA CYS A 26 -24.52 -20.60 -14.75
C CYS A 26 -25.81 -21.48 -14.77
N GLY A 27 -25.93 -22.49 -13.92
CA GLY A 27 -27.00 -23.48 -13.95
C GLY A 27 -28.21 -23.24 -13.05
N ALA A 28 -28.26 -22.18 -12.24
CA ALA A 28 -29.24 -22.01 -11.16
C ALA A 28 -30.31 -20.91 -11.34
N VAL A 29 -30.44 -20.29 -12.51
CA VAL A 29 -31.49 -19.25 -12.72
C VAL A 29 -32.60 -19.75 -13.64
N GLY A 30 -33.48 -20.51 -13.08
CA GLY A 30 -34.79 -20.83 -13.65
C GLY A 30 -35.88 -20.47 -12.63
N VAL A 31 -36.36 -19.23 -12.61
CA VAL A 31 -37.51 -18.82 -11.79
C VAL A 31 -38.61 -18.26 -12.67
N ALA A 32 -39.78 -18.85 -12.49
CA ALA A 32 -41.02 -18.50 -13.15
C ALA A 32 -41.50 -17.08 -12.79
N GLY A 33 -41.84 -16.31 -13.83
CA GLY A 33 -42.39 -14.96 -13.67
C GLY A 33 -43.74 -14.90 -12.99
N VAL A 34 -43.86 -14.03 -12.00
CA VAL A 34 -45.14 -13.54 -11.45
C VAL A 34 -45.18 -12.06 -11.73
N ALA A 35 -46.08 -11.62 -12.60
CA ALA A 35 -46.31 -10.23 -12.89
C ALA A 35 -47.03 -9.55 -11.70
N ILE A 36 -46.38 -8.55 -11.09
CA ILE A 36 -46.96 -7.66 -10.06
C ILE A 36 -47.10 -6.24 -10.66
N PRO A 37 -48.24 -5.53 -10.41
CA PRO A 37 -48.47 -4.23 -11.02
C PRO A 37 -47.63 -3.11 -10.40
N GLY A 38 -47.20 -2.21 -11.24
CA GLY A 38 -46.21 -1.16 -10.99
C GLY A 38 -46.40 -0.33 -9.72
N VAL A 39 -45.43 -0.48 -8.87
CA VAL A 39 -44.99 0.47 -7.83
C VAL A 39 -43.65 1.01 -8.34
N ALA A 40 -43.31 2.25 -8.05
CA ALA A 40 -41.97 2.75 -8.34
C ALA A 40 -40.95 1.77 -7.75
N GLN A 41 -40.24 1.05 -8.61
CA GLN A 41 -39.29 0.02 -8.18
C GLN A 41 -38.01 0.72 -7.71
N ALA A 42 -37.51 0.35 -6.55
CA ALA A 42 -36.16 0.71 -6.14
C ALA A 42 -35.17 0.02 -7.08
N GLN A 43 -34.42 0.83 -7.83
CA GLN A 43 -33.36 0.39 -8.73
C GLN A 43 -32.01 0.59 -8.02
N ILE A 44 -31.02 -0.20 -8.38
CA ILE A 44 -29.63 0.03 -7.97
C ILE A 44 -29.17 1.31 -8.63
N GLU A 45 -28.54 2.22 -7.87
CA GLU A 45 -28.01 3.47 -8.38
C GLU A 45 -26.98 3.20 -9.51
N GLU A 46 -27.12 3.92 -10.62
CA GLU A 46 -26.14 3.88 -11.69
C GLU A 46 -24.83 4.49 -11.20
N VAL A 47 -23.74 3.77 -11.35
CA VAL A 47 -22.41 4.22 -10.93
C VAL A 47 -21.64 4.72 -12.14
N VAL A 48 -21.39 6.04 -12.19
CA VAL A 48 -20.55 6.66 -13.20
C VAL A 48 -19.10 6.67 -12.73
N VAL A 49 -18.20 6.22 -13.57
CA VAL A 49 -16.75 6.17 -13.30
C VAL A 49 -15.99 7.02 -14.31
N THR A 50 -14.75 7.33 -13.98
CA THR A 50 -13.83 8.03 -14.87
C THR A 50 -12.57 7.22 -15.17
N ALA A 51 -12.74 5.90 -15.16
CA ALA A 51 -11.68 4.91 -15.36
C ALA A 51 -10.94 5.05 -16.71
N THR A 52 -11.65 5.45 -17.74
CA THR A 52 -11.12 5.70 -19.11
C THR A 52 -10.72 7.17 -19.34
N ARG A 53 -10.60 7.98 -18.28
CA ARG A 53 -10.46 9.46 -18.37
C ARG A 53 -11.66 10.17 -19.01
N ARG A 54 -12.80 9.46 -19.10
CA ARG A 54 -14.12 9.96 -19.52
C ARG A 54 -15.14 9.52 -18.48
N ALA A 55 -16.22 10.29 -18.35
CA ALA A 55 -17.35 9.90 -17.50
C ALA A 55 -18.20 8.88 -18.26
N GLU A 56 -18.22 7.64 -17.79
CA GLU A 56 -18.95 6.51 -18.40
C GLU A 56 -19.61 5.67 -17.30
N SER A 57 -20.69 4.97 -17.63
CA SER A 57 -21.28 4.00 -16.72
C SER A 57 -20.27 2.87 -16.42
N VAL A 58 -20.16 2.44 -15.16
CA VAL A 58 -19.30 1.30 -14.82
C VAL A 58 -19.65 0.05 -15.62
N GLN A 59 -20.90 -0.08 -16.08
CA GLN A 59 -21.39 -1.20 -16.90
C GLN A 59 -20.94 -1.13 -18.36
N GLU A 60 -20.47 0.02 -18.83
CA GLU A 60 -20.00 0.24 -20.20
C GLU A 60 -18.47 0.17 -20.34
N VAL A 61 -17.74 0.19 -19.22
CA VAL A 61 -16.28 0.17 -19.23
C VAL A 61 -15.76 -1.26 -19.42
N PRO A 62 -14.98 -1.58 -20.49
CA PRO A 62 -14.51 -2.94 -20.78
C PRO A 62 -13.27 -3.31 -19.95
N MET A 63 -13.42 -3.33 -18.63
CA MET A 63 -12.44 -3.80 -17.66
C MET A 63 -13.11 -4.04 -16.31
N SER A 64 -12.44 -4.78 -15.43
CA SER A 64 -12.88 -4.93 -14.04
C SER A 64 -12.63 -3.65 -13.26
N VAL A 65 -13.69 -3.08 -12.72
CA VAL A 65 -13.67 -1.86 -11.89
C VAL A 65 -14.52 -2.10 -10.65
N SER A 66 -13.89 -2.04 -9.48
CA SER A 66 -14.60 -2.02 -8.20
C SER A 66 -14.84 -0.58 -7.78
N VAL A 67 -16.04 -0.26 -7.32
CA VAL A 67 -16.41 1.10 -6.91
C VAL A 67 -17.09 1.09 -5.55
N LEU A 68 -16.59 1.93 -4.66
CA LEU A 68 -17.26 2.28 -3.41
C LEU A 68 -17.79 3.70 -3.53
N GLY A 69 -19.10 3.86 -3.69
CA GLY A 69 -19.77 5.16 -3.80
C GLY A 69 -19.93 5.85 -2.46
N GLU A 70 -20.25 7.16 -2.46
CA GLU A 70 -20.38 7.99 -1.26
C GLU A 70 -21.30 7.38 -0.20
N THR A 71 -22.48 6.89 -0.59
CA THR A 71 -23.43 6.24 0.32
C THR A 71 -22.82 5.01 0.99
N GLN A 72 -22.09 4.17 0.26
CA GLN A 72 -21.42 3.00 0.82
C GLN A 72 -20.28 3.39 1.76
N LEU A 73 -19.45 4.38 1.39
CA LEU A 73 -18.38 4.90 2.23
C LEU A 73 -18.93 5.40 3.56
N GLN A 74 -20.02 6.13 3.52
CA GLN A 74 -20.70 6.66 4.70
C GLN A 74 -21.39 5.57 5.54
N ASP A 75 -22.12 4.64 4.94
CA ASP A 75 -22.88 3.60 5.64
C ASP A 75 -22.00 2.54 6.28
N LEU A 76 -20.85 2.22 5.65
CA LEU A 76 -19.86 1.29 6.18
C LEU A 76 -18.88 1.92 7.17
N ASN A 77 -19.00 3.24 7.45
CA ASN A 77 -18.08 3.98 8.31
C ASN A 77 -16.61 3.89 7.87
N ILE A 78 -16.38 3.99 6.56
CA ILE A 78 -15.04 3.98 5.98
C ILE A 78 -14.38 5.33 6.19
N THR A 79 -13.21 5.35 6.82
CA THR A 79 -12.50 6.57 7.22
C THR A 79 -11.06 6.65 6.75
N ASP A 80 -10.47 5.51 6.43
CA ASP A 80 -9.08 5.40 6.02
C ASP A 80 -8.87 4.26 5.01
N MET A 81 -7.62 4.08 4.61
CA MET A 81 -7.24 3.08 3.63
C MET A 81 -7.56 1.66 4.09
N GLU A 82 -7.33 1.32 5.33
CA GLU A 82 -7.53 -0.03 5.86
C GLU A 82 -9.00 -0.44 5.76
N ASP A 83 -9.90 0.47 6.08
CA ASP A 83 -11.34 0.24 6.06
C ASP A 83 -11.83 -0.14 4.64
N TYR A 84 -11.45 0.63 3.61
CA TYR A 84 -11.94 0.35 2.25
C TYR A 84 -11.21 -0.81 1.56
N LEU A 85 -9.93 -1.07 1.87
CA LEU A 85 -9.20 -2.18 1.29
C LEU A 85 -9.72 -3.54 1.77
N MET A 86 -10.25 -3.62 2.98
CA MET A 86 -10.96 -4.81 3.46
C MET A 86 -12.20 -5.12 2.64
N MET A 87 -12.86 -4.10 2.08
CA MET A 87 -14.07 -4.24 1.26
C MET A 87 -13.79 -4.62 -0.19
N LEU A 88 -12.52 -4.68 -0.62
CA LEU A 88 -12.08 -4.93 -1.99
C LEU A 88 -11.40 -6.32 -2.07
N PRO A 89 -12.08 -7.37 -2.56
CA PRO A 89 -11.54 -8.72 -2.54
C PRO A 89 -10.32 -8.94 -3.45
N ASN A 90 -10.23 -8.18 -4.55
CA ASN A 90 -9.10 -8.25 -5.48
C ASN A 90 -7.87 -7.45 -5.02
N VAL A 91 -7.95 -6.83 -3.84
CA VAL A 91 -6.87 -6.05 -3.24
C VAL A 91 -6.39 -6.73 -1.97
N SER A 92 -5.11 -6.98 -1.84
CA SER A 92 -4.44 -7.28 -0.57
C SER A 92 -3.62 -6.08 -0.12
N TYR A 93 -3.38 -5.97 1.18
CA TYR A 93 -2.64 -4.85 1.74
C TYR A 93 -1.83 -5.29 2.96
N VAL A 94 -0.84 -4.48 3.26
CA VAL A 94 -0.02 -4.57 4.45
C VAL A 94 -0.03 -3.20 5.11
N THR A 95 -0.15 -3.17 6.42
CA THR A 95 -0.08 -1.93 7.19
C THR A 95 0.81 -2.11 8.41
N LEU A 96 1.41 -1.02 8.87
CA LEU A 96 2.12 -0.92 10.15
C LEU A 96 1.48 0.18 11.00
N GLY A 97 0.18 0.42 10.80
CA GLY A 97 -0.61 1.45 11.45
C GLY A 97 -0.85 2.69 10.60
N PRO A 98 -1.55 3.70 11.13
CA PRO A 98 -1.91 4.91 10.39
C PRO A 98 -0.71 5.56 9.69
N GLY A 99 -0.89 5.91 8.39
CA GLY A 99 0.17 6.50 7.57
C GLY A 99 1.20 5.53 7.00
N SER A 100 1.08 4.23 7.25
CA SER A 100 2.06 3.23 6.80
C SER A 100 1.38 2.03 6.17
N GLY A 101 1.61 1.77 4.88
CA GLY A 101 1.02 0.60 4.23
C GLY A 101 1.39 0.43 2.76
N ASN A 102 1.20 -0.78 2.26
CA ASN A 102 1.38 -1.16 0.86
C ASN A 102 0.15 -1.87 0.32
N ILE A 103 -0.14 -1.64 -0.96
CA ILE A 103 -1.32 -2.15 -1.67
C ILE A 103 -0.86 -3.05 -2.81
N TYR A 104 -1.56 -4.18 -2.98
CA TYR A 104 -1.33 -5.12 -4.08
C TYR A 104 -2.67 -5.47 -4.72
N ILE A 105 -2.75 -5.47 -6.05
CA ILE A 105 -3.95 -5.84 -6.80
C ILE A 105 -3.71 -7.15 -7.51
N ARG A 106 -4.72 -8.07 -7.45
CA ARG A 106 -4.71 -9.38 -8.13
C ARG A 106 -3.43 -10.19 -7.89
N GLY A 107 -2.92 -10.15 -6.66
CA GLY A 107 -1.77 -10.95 -6.26
C GLY A 107 -0.40 -10.52 -6.80
N VAL A 108 -0.29 -9.37 -7.45
CA VAL A 108 0.98 -8.81 -7.91
C VAL A 108 1.69 -8.17 -6.71
N SER A 109 2.27 -9.02 -5.87
CA SER A 109 2.92 -8.63 -4.62
C SER A 109 4.42 -8.78 -4.71
N SER A 110 5.13 -7.67 -4.59
CA SER A 110 6.59 -7.64 -4.50
C SER A 110 7.14 -8.02 -3.13
N GLY A 111 6.29 -8.26 -2.14
CA GLY A 111 6.67 -8.69 -0.79
C GLY A 111 7.59 -7.74 -0.02
N GLY A 112 7.99 -6.66 -0.63
CA GLY A 112 8.93 -5.70 -0.08
C GLY A 112 8.24 -4.62 0.75
N GLU A 113 8.81 -4.31 1.89
CA GLU A 113 8.40 -3.22 2.78
C GLU A 113 9.33 -2.01 2.63
N SER A 114 10.17 -2.03 1.60
CA SER A 114 11.27 -1.09 1.56
C SER A 114 10.79 0.30 1.17
N THR A 115 10.78 1.19 2.15
CA THR A 115 10.78 2.64 1.92
C THR A 115 11.98 3.11 1.07
N LEU A 116 12.90 2.21 0.75
CA LEU A 116 14.24 2.49 0.22
C LEU A 116 14.50 1.92 -1.18
N GLY A 117 13.51 1.27 -1.81
CA GLY A 117 13.80 0.44 -2.98
C GLY A 117 12.88 0.65 -4.16
N ALA A 118 12.06 -0.35 -4.42
CA ALA A 118 11.20 -0.40 -5.60
C ALA A 118 10.01 0.57 -5.53
N ASN A 119 9.61 1.06 -6.68
CA ASN A 119 8.35 1.76 -6.83
C ASN A 119 7.17 0.82 -6.51
N PRO A 120 6.04 1.33 -6.00
CA PRO A 120 4.81 0.55 -5.85
C PRO A 120 4.29 0.01 -7.19
N SER A 121 3.56 -1.12 -7.16
CA SER A 121 2.95 -1.73 -8.35
C SER A 121 1.53 -1.21 -8.66
N VAL A 122 0.93 -0.45 -7.74
CA VAL A 122 -0.40 0.16 -7.87
C VAL A 122 -0.26 1.67 -7.89
N ALA A 123 -0.82 2.33 -8.89
CA ALA A 123 -0.88 3.78 -8.92
C ALA A 123 -2.06 4.29 -8.10
N VAL A 124 -1.82 5.24 -7.20
CA VAL A 124 -2.87 5.90 -6.41
C VAL A 124 -3.05 7.34 -6.88
N TYR A 125 -4.30 7.71 -7.10
CA TYR A 125 -4.70 9.04 -7.55
C TYR A 125 -5.66 9.68 -6.54
N LEU A 126 -5.44 10.96 -6.27
CA LEU A 126 -6.38 11.82 -5.56
C LEU A 126 -6.93 12.83 -6.57
N ASP A 127 -8.22 12.68 -6.91
CA ASP A 127 -8.83 13.31 -8.09
C ASP A 127 -8.08 12.96 -9.40
N GLU A 128 -7.54 13.93 -10.10
CA GLU A 128 -6.76 13.72 -11.32
C GLU A 128 -5.24 13.59 -11.07
N GLN A 129 -4.79 13.70 -9.80
CA GLN A 129 -3.38 13.81 -9.47
C GLN A 129 -2.82 12.49 -8.95
N PRO A 130 -1.72 11.99 -9.51
CA PRO A 130 -1.02 10.85 -8.95
C PRO A 130 -0.37 11.24 -7.60
N VAL A 131 -0.62 10.44 -6.58
CA VAL A 131 -0.05 10.62 -5.23
C VAL A 131 0.81 9.43 -4.81
N THR A 132 1.19 8.58 -5.76
CA THR A 132 2.07 7.43 -5.53
C THR A 132 3.50 7.91 -5.37
N LEU A 133 4.12 7.62 -4.23
CA LEU A 133 5.51 7.92 -3.91
C LEU A 133 6.25 6.61 -3.60
N VAL A 134 7.58 6.65 -3.59
CA VAL A 134 8.40 5.51 -3.16
C VAL A 134 8.23 5.30 -1.66
N GLY A 135 8.06 4.06 -1.24
CA GLY A 135 7.82 3.71 0.16
C GLY A 135 6.34 3.48 0.47
N ASN A 136 5.86 4.07 1.54
CA ASN A 136 4.47 3.91 1.99
C ASN A 136 3.51 4.76 1.16
N TYR A 137 2.34 4.19 0.84
CA TYR A 137 1.28 4.95 0.18
C TYR A 137 0.79 6.12 1.04
N LEU A 138 0.38 7.19 0.38
CA LEU A 138 -0.37 8.26 1.02
C LEU A 138 -1.72 7.69 1.50
N ASN A 139 -2.07 7.93 2.76
CA ASN A 139 -3.33 7.48 3.36
C ASN A 139 -4.25 8.68 3.66
N PRO A 140 -4.94 9.25 2.67
CA PRO A 140 -5.83 10.37 2.90
C PRO A 140 -7.07 9.91 3.68
N HIS A 141 -7.50 10.74 4.63
CA HIS A 141 -8.73 10.51 5.37
C HIS A 141 -9.97 10.58 4.47
N ILE A 142 -10.84 9.59 4.57
CA ILE A 142 -12.01 9.45 3.69
C ILE A 142 -13.20 10.19 4.30
N TYR A 143 -13.34 11.45 3.92
CA TYR A 143 -14.49 12.30 4.22
C TYR A 143 -14.75 13.27 3.06
N ASP A 144 -16.00 13.53 2.74
CA ASP A 144 -16.40 14.35 1.58
C ASP A 144 -15.81 13.83 0.25
N VAL A 145 -15.79 12.50 0.12
CA VAL A 145 -15.35 11.73 -1.04
C VAL A 145 -16.57 11.21 -1.79
N ASN A 146 -16.62 11.44 -3.08
CA ASN A 146 -17.70 10.99 -3.95
C ASN A 146 -17.66 9.48 -4.17
N ARG A 147 -16.46 8.95 -4.43
CA ARG A 147 -16.24 7.52 -4.61
C ARG A 147 -14.76 7.16 -4.61
N ILE A 148 -14.50 5.87 -4.40
CA ILE A 148 -13.19 5.22 -4.62
C ILE A 148 -13.37 4.24 -5.77
N GLU A 149 -12.55 4.38 -6.82
CA GLU A 149 -12.49 3.47 -7.97
C GLU A 149 -11.21 2.64 -7.90
N VAL A 150 -11.31 1.31 -8.07
CA VAL A 150 -10.15 0.42 -8.22
C VAL A 150 -10.25 -0.27 -9.57
N LEU A 151 -9.29 0.05 -10.42
CA LEU A 151 -9.12 -0.51 -11.75
C LEU A 151 -8.14 -1.67 -11.65
N ALA A 152 -8.62 -2.88 -11.81
CA ALA A 152 -7.80 -4.07 -11.70
C ALA A 152 -7.15 -4.45 -13.03
N GLY A 153 -5.91 -4.97 -12.95
CA GLY A 153 -5.07 -5.29 -14.11
C GLY A 153 -4.30 -4.07 -14.66
N PRO A 154 -3.39 -4.29 -15.60
CA PRO A 154 -2.48 -3.27 -16.13
C PRO A 154 -3.18 -2.02 -16.68
N GLN A 155 -2.77 -0.85 -16.21
CA GLN A 155 -3.29 0.44 -16.63
C GLN A 155 -2.17 1.38 -17.13
N GLY A 156 -1.04 0.83 -17.55
CA GLY A 156 0.16 1.59 -17.94
C GLY A 156 -0.09 2.60 -19.06
N THR A 157 -0.95 2.30 -20.02
CA THR A 157 -1.24 3.22 -21.15
C THR A 157 -1.97 4.50 -20.70
N THR A 158 -2.88 4.40 -19.73
CA THR A 158 -3.74 5.51 -19.30
C THR A 158 -3.20 6.25 -18.08
N PHE A 159 -2.61 5.48 -17.13
CA PHE A 159 -2.17 6.00 -15.84
C PHE A 159 -0.64 6.01 -15.67
N GLY A 160 0.10 5.42 -16.60
CA GLY A 160 1.57 5.48 -16.66
C GLY A 160 2.28 4.62 -15.64
N ALA A 161 3.41 5.12 -15.16
CA ALA A 161 4.26 4.45 -14.19
C ALA A 161 3.49 4.05 -12.92
N ASN A 162 3.86 2.89 -12.35
CA ASN A 162 3.25 2.32 -11.15
C ASN A 162 1.79 1.81 -11.32
N ALA A 163 1.14 2.07 -12.46
CA ALA A 163 -0.13 1.42 -12.79
C ALA A 163 0.10 0.03 -13.42
N GLN A 164 1.05 -0.73 -12.86
CA GLN A 164 1.46 -2.04 -13.34
C GLN A 164 0.37 -3.07 -13.09
N SER A 165 -0.07 -3.23 -11.86
CA SER A 165 -1.13 -4.19 -11.49
C SER A 165 -2.52 -3.58 -11.41
N GLY A 166 -2.60 -2.25 -11.46
CA GLY A 166 -3.86 -1.51 -11.42
C GLY A 166 -3.68 -0.07 -10.97
N ALA A 167 -4.81 0.63 -10.89
CA ALA A 167 -4.87 1.99 -10.37
C ALA A 167 -6.01 2.12 -9.36
N MET A 168 -5.77 2.88 -8.31
CA MET A 168 -6.77 3.28 -7.32
C MET A 168 -6.99 4.78 -7.43
N ARG A 169 -8.25 5.21 -7.43
CA ARG A 169 -8.62 6.62 -7.57
C ARG A 169 -9.59 7.02 -6.47
N ILE A 170 -9.22 8.00 -5.68
CA ILE A 170 -10.05 8.65 -4.67
C ILE A 170 -10.57 9.94 -5.30
N ILE A 171 -11.88 10.03 -5.51
CA ILE A 171 -12.52 11.14 -6.19
C ILE A 171 -13.33 11.92 -5.17
N THR A 172 -12.97 13.19 -4.98
CA THR A 172 -13.59 14.07 -3.98
C THR A 172 -14.86 14.72 -4.50
N ASN A 173 -15.75 15.13 -3.59
CA ASN A 173 -16.92 15.91 -3.95
C ASN A 173 -16.51 17.30 -4.45
N GLN A 174 -17.00 17.69 -5.62
CA GLN A 174 -16.67 18.96 -6.28
C GLN A 174 -17.59 20.11 -5.79
N PRO A 175 -17.15 21.38 -5.90
CA PRO A 175 -18.02 22.52 -5.58
C PRO A 175 -19.25 22.58 -6.52
N GLU A 176 -20.43 22.76 -5.91
CA GLU A 176 -21.72 22.83 -6.59
C GLU A 176 -22.18 24.28 -6.76
N LEU A 177 -22.56 24.62 -8.00
CA LEU A 177 -23.00 25.97 -8.34
C LEU A 177 -24.46 26.21 -7.90
N GLY A 178 -24.74 27.40 -7.40
CA GLY A 178 -26.11 27.87 -7.14
C GLY A 178 -26.75 27.28 -5.86
N GLU A 179 -26.12 26.33 -5.18
CA GLU A 179 -26.67 25.68 -3.99
C GLU A 179 -25.76 25.90 -2.79
N PHE A 180 -26.35 26.36 -1.67
CA PHE A 180 -25.68 26.37 -0.37
C PHE A 180 -26.02 25.06 0.34
N SER A 181 -25.01 24.27 0.64
CA SER A 181 -25.20 23.00 1.35
C SER A 181 -24.06 22.78 2.35
N GLY A 182 -24.28 21.91 3.31
CA GLY A 182 -23.27 21.58 4.28
C GLY A 182 -23.66 20.35 5.07
N GLY A 183 -22.68 19.82 5.81
CA GLY A 183 -22.91 18.68 6.67
C GLY A 183 -21.80 18.52 7.70
N TYR A 184 -22.08 17.74 8.75
CA TYR A 184 -21.10 17.35 9.73
C TYR A 184 -21.34 15.92 10.23
N SER A 185 -20.30 15.28 10.70
CA SER A 185 -20.30 13.97 11.34
C SER A 185 -19.59 14.03 12.68
N LEU A 186 -20.16 13.40 13.69
CA LEU A 186 -19.56 13.23 15.01
C LEU A 186 -19.60 11.74 15.36
N ASP A 187 -18.47 11.19 15.72
CA ASP A 187 -18.30 9.79 16.06
C ASP A 187 -17.54 9.63 17.38
N THR A 188 -17.93 8.65 18.18
CA THR A 188 -17.11 8.19 19.30
C THR A 188 -17.25 6.70 19.46
N SER A 189 -16.14 6.03 19.70
CA SER A 189 -16.07 4.59 19.88
C SER A 189 -15.15 4.20 21.01
N GLN A 190 -15.28 2.96 21.46
CA GLN A 190 -14.46 2.34 22.47
C GLN A 190 -13.96 0.99 21.95
N VAL A 191 -12.68 0.88 21.76
CA VAL A 191 -12.00 -0.39 21.51
C VAL A 191 -12.03 -1.23 22.78
N LYS A 192 -12.21 -2.53 22.67
CA LYS A 192 -12.17 -3.45 23.82
C LYS A 192 -10.84 -3.34 24.55
N SER A 193 -10.89 -3.03 25.83
CA SER A 193 -9.73 -2.82 26.70
C SER A 193 -8.78 -1.69 26.28
N GLY A 194 -9.18 -0.83 25.33
CA GLY A 194 -8.40 0.31 24.88
C GLY A 194 -8.93 1.65 25.36
N ASP A 195 -8.38 2.74 24.87
CA ASP A 195 -8.81 4.10 25.13
C ASP A 195 -9.94 4.53 24.17
N PRO A 196 -10.73 5.56 24.53
CA PRO A 196 -11.79 6.07 23.66
C PRO A 196 -11.23 6.71 22.39
N SER A 197 -11.88 6.44 21.25
CA SER A 197 -11.65 7.13 19.98
C SER A 197 -12.78 8.13 19.71
N TYR A 198 -12.47 9.22 19.01
CA TYR A 198 -13.45 10.22 18.61
C TYR A 198 -13.07 10.92 17.33
N ARG A 199 -14.10 11.34 16.57
CA ARG A 199 -13.94 11.99 15.28
C ARG A 199 -14.97 13.09 15.09
N ALA A 200 -14.55 14.21 14.52
CA ALA A 200 -15.41 15.31 14.11
C ALA A 200 -15.03 15.75 12.69
N GLU A 201 -15.99 15.79 11.81
CA GLU A 201 -15.83 16.09 10.39
C GLU A 201 -16.91 17.07 9.95
N GLY A 202 -16.62 17.92 8.96
CA GLY A 202 -17.60 18.83 8.43
C GLY A 202 -17.22 19.42 7.09
N PHE A 203 -18.22 19.72 6.27
CA PHE A 203 -18.04 20.44 5.02
C PHE A 203 -19.10 21.53 4.84
N VAL A 204 -18.78 22.51 3.98
CA VAL A 204 -19.72 23.54 3.51
C VAL A 204 -19.44 23.85 2.04
N ASN A 205 -20.51 23.91 1.24
CA ASN A 205 -20.51 24.37 -0.14
C ASN A 205 -21.14 25.75 -0.23
N ILE A 206 -20.41 26.74 -0.74
CA ILE A 206 -20.79 28.13 -0.79
C ILE A 206 -20.83 28.60 -2.25
N PRO A 207 -22.01 28.83 -2.82
CA PRO A 207 -22.13 29.40 -4.16
C PRO A 207 -21.68 30.87 -4.17
N ILE A 208 -20.89 31.24 -5.17
CA ILE A 208 -20.37 32.60 -5.36
C ILE A 208 -20.92 33.15 -6.67
N GLY A 209 -22.09 33.74 -6.60
CA GLY A 209 -22.85 34.17 -7.81
C GLY A 209 -23.37 32.95 -8.59
N GLU A 210 -23.47 33.08 -9.91
CA GLU A 210 -24.05 32.04 -10.77
C GLU A 210 -23.02 31.09 -11.38
N ARG A 211 -21.72 31.42 -11.32
CA ARG A 211 -20.65 30.77 -12.08
C ARG A 211 -19.45 30.31 -11.21
N ALA A 212 -19.55 30.49 -9.91
CA ALA A 212 -18.49 30.01 -9.03
C ALA A 212 -19.05 29.40 -7.76
N ALA A 213 -18.33 28.46 -7.17
CA ALA A 213 -18.61 27.89 -5.87
C ALA A 213 -17.31 27.52 -5.15
N LEU A 214 -17.32 27.62 -3.83
CA LEU A 214 -16.25 27.22 -2.94
C LEU A 214 -16.77 26.08 -2.05
N ARG A 215 -16.08 24.95 -2.04
CA ARG A 215 -16.33 23.85 -1.10
C ARG A 215 -15.15 23.74 -0.16
N VAL A 216 -15.44 23.73 1.14
CA VAL A 216 -14.43 23.60 2.19
C VAL A 216 -14.83 22.46 3.11
N MET A 217 -13.88 21.58 3.42
CA MET A 217 -14.08 20.52 4.41
C MET A 217 -12.91 20.49 5.39
N GLY A 218 -13.16 19.97 6.59
CA GLY A 218 -12.13 19.72 7.59
C GLY A 218 -12.52 18.60 8.53
N TYR A 219 -11.53 17.99 9.14
CA TYR A 219 -11.71 16.87 10.05
C TYR A 219 -10.64 16.84 11.14
N TYR A 220 -11.00 16.17 12.23
CA TYR A 220 -10.15 15.79 13.33
C TYR A 220 -10.54 14.38 13.80
N LYS A 221 -9.59 13.45 13.85
CA LYS A 221 -9.75 12.07 14.28
C LYS A 221 -8.70 11.75 15.34
N HIS A 222 -9.11 11.11 16.43
CA HIS A 222 -8.22 10.53 17.43
C HIS A 222 -8.56 9.05 17.59
N ASP A 223 -7.58 8.19 17.34
CA ASP A 223 -7.64 6.75 17.54
C ASP A 223 -6.99 6.42 18.88
N GLY A 224 -7.79 5.95 19.83
CA GLY A 224 -7.32 5.55 21.16
C GLY A 224 -6.51 4.27 21.11
N GLY A 225 -5.48 4.19 21.93
CA GLY A 225 -4.57 3.04 22.03
C GLY A 225 -5.26 1.78 22.55
N TYR A 226 -4.69 0.62 22.21
CA TYR A 226 -5.18 -0.70 22.66
C TYR A 226 -4.07 -1.75 22.75
N ILE A 227 -2.81 -1.37 22.53
CA ILE A 227 -1.63 -2.23 22.68
C ILE A 227 -0.87 -1.76 23.92
N ASP A 228 -0.52 -2.69 24.80
CA ASP A 228 0.21 -2.38 26.03
C ASP A 228 1.72 -2.55 25.84
N ASN A 229 2.51 -1.54 26.20
CA ASN A 229 3.94 -1.75 26.44
C ASN A 229 4.13 -2.24 27.87
N VAL A 230 4.24 -3.57 28.03
CA VAL A 230 4.33 -4.18 29.37
C VAL A 230 5.71 -3.97 29.99
N GLN A 231 5.74 -3.77 31.31
CA GLN A 231 6.99 -3.62 32.02
C GLN A 231 7.82 -4.90 31.96
N GLY A 232 9.08 -4.77 31.51
CA GLY A 232 10.00 -5.87 31.36
C GLY A 232 11.46 -5.44 31.36
N SER A 233 12.32 -6.40 31.04
CA SER A 233 13.74 -6.15 30.84
C SER A 233 14.32 -7.15 29.84
N HIS A 234 15.27 -6.70 29.04
CA HIS A 234 16.06 -7.53 28.13
C HIS A 234 17.53 -7.54 28.55
N THR A 235 18.17 -8.72 28.46
CA THR A 235 19.58 -8.88 28.78
C THR A 235 20.39 -9.17 27.53
N PHE A 236 21.16 -8.19 27.09
CA PHE A 236 22.11 -8.28 25.98
C PHE A 236 23.28 -9.13 26.37
N LYS A 237 23.42 -10.32 25.77
CA LYS A 237 24.45 -11.31 26.10
C LYS A 237 25.76 -11.00 25.40
N ARG A 238 26.81 -10.72 26.16
CA ARG A 238 28.15 -10.39 25.64
C ARG A 238 29.18 -11.55 25.79
N GLY A 239 28.69 -12.75 26.06
CA GLY A 239 29.53 -13.93 26.21
C GLY A 239 30.37 -14.26 24.98
N TYR A 240 29.85 -14.03 23.80
CA TYR A 240 30.56 -14.21 22.54
C TYR A 240 31.73 -13.22 22.40
N ILE A 241 31.50 -11.93 22.68
CA ILE A 241 32.56 -10.90 22.67
C ILE A 241 33.66 -11.26 23.66
N ARG A 242 33.28 -11.68 24.85
CA ARG A 242 34.25 -12.19 25.87
C ARG A 242 35.07 -13.35 25.36
N ALA A 243 34.46 -14.28 24.65
CA ALA A 243 35.15 -15.45 24.10
C ALA A 243 36.19 -15.08 23.03
N GLY A 244 35.96 -14.00 22.26
CA GLY A 244 36.92 -13.48 21.30
C GLY A 244 38.09 -12.73 21.88
N LEU A 245 38.03 -12.32 23.15
CA LEU A 245 39.13 -11.62 23.85
C LEU A 245 40.15 -12.56 24.42
N PRO A 246 41.45 -12.22 24.44
CA PRO A 246 42.51 -13.05 25.06
C PRO A 246 42.22 -13.40 26.54
N GLU A 247 42.54 -14.62 26.95
CA GLU A 247 42.44 -15.02 28.36
C GLU A 247 43.32 -14.10 29.27
N GLY A 248 42.74 -13.65 30.38
CA GLY A 248 43.39 -12.71 31.29
C GLY A 248 43.34 -11.22 30.82
N SER A 249 42.69 -10.92 29.73
CA SER A 249 42.47 -9.52 29.32
C SER A 249 41.54 -8.81 30.31
N PRO A 250 41.87 -7.63 30.83
CA PRO A 250 40.96 -6.84 31.67
C PRO A 250 39.71 -6.41 30.92
N LEU A 251 39.72 -6.40 29.56
CA LEU A 251 38.59 -6.07 28.73
C LEU A 251 37.46 -7.12 28.84
N ARG A 252 37.76 -8.36 29.26
CA ARG A 252 36.73 -9.41 29.47
C ARG A 252 35.77 -9.06 30.61
N ASP A 253 36.26 -8.33 31.63
CA ASP A 253 35.40 -7.87 32.73
C ASP A 253 34.50 -6.71 32.29
N ILE A 254 34.96 -5.86 31.37
CA ILE A 254 34.22 -4.76 30.81
C ILE A 254 33.09 -5.29 29.90
N ALA A 255 33.32 -6.37 29.15
CA ALA A 255 32.33 -7.05 28.31
C ALA A 255 31.37 -7.93 29.15
N SER A 256 30.84 -7.39 30.24
CA SER A 256 29.77 -8.05 31.04
C SER A 256 28.42 -7.90 30.37
N ASP A 257 27.52 -8.85 30.62
CA ASP A 257 26.15 -8.75 30.11
C ASP A 257 25.49 -7.46 30.60
N PHE A 258 24.66 -6.84 29.73
CA PHE A 258 23.95 -5.58 30.04
C PHE A 258 22.44 -5.87 30.09
N THR A 259 21.78 -5.37 31.12
CA THR A 259 20.30 -5.51 31.22
C THR A 259 19.67 -4.15 31.18
N ALA A 260 18.85 -3.95 30.15
CA ALA A 260 17.98 -2.78 30.00
C ALA A 260 16.57 -3.07 30.53
N SER A 261 15.92 -2.06 31.09
CA SER A 261 14.53 -2.10 31.53
C SER A 261 13.76 -0.99 30.84
N ASN A 262 12.48 -1.22 30.56
CA ASN A 262 11.56 -0.24 30.00
C ASN A 262 10.62 0.37 31.06
N ALA A 263 10.97 0.29 32.36
CA ALA A 263 10.09 0.72 33.45
C ALA A 263 9.63 2.20 33.39
N ASP A 264 10.38 3.03 32.67
CA ASP A 264 10.12 4.45 32.44
C ASP A 264 9.17 4.74 31.27
N ILE A 265 8.99 3.78 30.34
CA ILE A 265 8.11 3.90 29.18
C ILE A 265 7.00 2.85 29.14
N ALA A 266 6.96 1.94 30.08
CA ALA A 266 5.87 0.96 30.18
C ALA A 266 4.54 1.68 30.42
N LYS A 267 3.55 1.42 29.57
CA LYS A 267 2.28 2.15 29.53
C LYS A 267 1.18 1.22 29.01
N GLU A 268 -0.01 1.23 29.63
CA GLU A 268 -1.22 0.66 29.01
C GLU A 268 -1.63 1.50 27.82
N ASN A 269 -2.21 0.87 26.78
CA ASN A 269 -2.69 1.54 25.57
C ASN A 269 -1.60 2.44 24.95
N PHE A 270 -0.46 1.84 24.70
CA PHE A 270 0.76 2.53 24.27
C PHE A 270 0.67 3.16 22.87
N ASN A 271 -0.18 2.59 21.99
CA ASN A 271 -0.40 3.05 20.63
C ASN A 271 -1.60 4.00 20.56
N GLU A 272 -1.40 5.22 20.13
CA GLU A 272 -2.47 6.17 19.82
C GLU A 272 -2.12 6.95 18.54
N ALA A 273 -3.13 7.48 17.85
CA ALA A 273 -2.90 8.32 16.68
C ALA A 273 -3.88 9.49 16.62
N THR A 274 -3.39 10.62 16.13
CA THR A 274 -4.21 11.80 15.84
C THR A 274 -4.04 12.16 14.38
N THR A 275 -5.15 12.29 13.65
CA THR A 275 -5.17 12.70 12.26
C THR A 275 -6.05 13.93 12.12
N TYR A 276 -5.55 14.99 11.50
CA TYR A 276 -6.35 16.16 11.16
C TYR A 276 -5.99 16.70 9.79
N GLY A 277 -6.92 17.38 9.18
CA GLY A 277 -6.67 17.93 7.85
C GLY A 277 -7.88 18.67 7.31
N GLY A 278 -7.76 19.03 6.04
CA GLY A 278 -8.82 19.74 5.34
C GLY A 278 -8.55 19.95 3.87
N ARG A 279 -9.62 20.32 3.17
CA ARG A 279 -9.60 20.62 1.74
C ARG A 279 -10.39 21.90 1.45
N ALA A 280 -9.89 22.71 0.53
CA ALA A 280 -10.62 23.81 -0.07
C ALA A 280 -10.56 23.68 -1.59
N ALA A 281 -11.71 23.62 -2.25
CA ALA A 281 -11.85 23.55 -3.71
C ALA A 281 -12.67 24.72 -4.22
N LEU A 282 -12.16 25.42 -5.22
CA LEU A 282 -12.81 26.52 -5.91
C LEU A 282 -13.11 26.09 -7.36
N ARG A 283 -14.38 26.11 -7.76
CA ARG A 283 -14.83 25.93 -9.14
C ARG A 283 -15.28 27.26 -9.70
N VAL A 284 -14.87 27.57 -10.93
CA VAL A 284 -15.28 28.75 -11.69
C VAL A 284 -15.62 28.35 -13.12
N ASP A 285 -16.88 28.46 -13.50
CA ASP A 285 -17.31 28.36 -14.91
C ASP A 285 -16.97 29.67 -15.65
N LEU A 286 -15.83 29.66 -16.34
CA LEU A 286 -15.28 30.80 -17.05
C LEU A 286 -16.25 31.29 -18.12
N ASN A 287 -16.96 30.36 -18.75
CA ASN A 287 -18.07 30.56 -19.66
C ASN A 287 -18.90 29.26 -19.72
N ASP A 288 -19.82 29.16 -20.66
CA ASP A 288 -20.75 28.01 -20.77
C ASP A 288 -20.06 26.69 -21.22
N SER A 289 -18.79 26.75 -21.67
CA SER A 289 -18.04 25.61 -22.20
C SER A 289 -16.72 25.38 -21.48
N TRP A 290 -16.30 26.24 -20.54
CA TRP A 290 -15.01 26.14 -19.88
C TRP A 290 -15.14 26.29 -18.37
N THR A 291 -14.61 25.31 -17.66
CA THR A 291 -14.55 25.27 -16.19
C THR A 291 -13.10 25.25 -15.71
N PHE A 292 -12.83 26.04 -14.70
CA PHE A 292 -11.56 26.01 -13.95
C PHE A 292 -11.84 25.54 -12.53
N THR A 293 -11.01 24.60 -12.03
CA THR A 293 -11.05 24.13 -10.64
C THR A 293 -9.67 24.24 -10.03
N ALA A 294 -9.58 24.81 -8.83
CA ALA A 294 -8.35 24.82 -8.01
C ALA A 294 -8.63 24.18 -6.67
N THR A 295 -7.74 23.29 -6.22
CA THR A 295 -7.88 22.56 -4.96
C THR A 295 -6.61 22.70 -4.14
N ALA A 296 -6.76 22.93 -2.83
CA ALA A 296 -5.71 22.83 -1.83
C ALA A 296 -6.14 21.80 -0.79
N MET A 297 -5.26 20.88 -0.42
CA MET A 297 -5.51 19.83 0.55
C MET A 297 -4.31 19.63 1.45
N MET A 298 -4.56 19.29 2.73
CA MET A 298 -3.51 18.98 3.70
C MET A 298 -3.98 17.93 4.69
N GLN A 299 -3.03 17.17 5.21
CA GLN A 299 -3.26 16.23 6.31
C GLN A 299 -2.00 16.11 7.15
N ASP A 300 -2.20 15.89 8.45
CA ASP A 300 -1.17 15.63 9.43
C ASP A 300 -1.60 14.39 10.23
N ILE A 301 -0.73 13.38 10.29
CA ILE A 301 -0.88 12.18 11.12
C ILE A 301 0.24 12.21 12.14
N ASP A 302 -0.11 12.11 13.41
CA ASP A 302 0.80 11.96 14.53
C ASP A 302 0.42 10.69 15.29
N ARG A 303 1.33 9.71 15.31
CA ARG A 303 1.10 8.45 16.03
C ARG A 303 2.22 8.18 17.02
N GLU A 304 1.84 7.66 18.17
CA GLU A 304 2.73 7.18 19.22
C GLU A 304 2.71 5.65 19.29
N GLY A 305 3.79 5.07 19.82
CA GLY A 305 3.90 3.66 20.06
C GLY A 305 3.94 2.81 18.79
N VAL A 306 3.69 1.51 18.97
CA VAL A 306 3.68 0.50 17.90
C VAL A 306 2.26 -0.01 17.66
N TRP A 307 1.96 -0.35 16.41
CA TRP A 307 0.66 -0.84 15.98
C TRP A 307 0.64 -2.35 15.70
N ASP A 308 1.74 -3.01 16.00
CA ASP A 308 1.91 -4.45 16.03
C ASP A 308 2.09 -4.96 17.48
N HIS A 309 1.94 -6.24 17.70
CA HIS A 309 2.13 -6.86 19.01
C HIS A 309 3.05 -8.07 18.92
N ASP A 310 3.62 -8.48 20.06
CA ASP A 310 4.44 -9.70 20.16
C ASP A 310 3.60 -10.83 20.76
N PRO A 311 3.16 -11.82 19.96
CA PRO A 311 2.35 -12.93 20.47
C PRO A 311 3.07 -13.79 21.49
N THR A 312 4.40 -13.71 21.59
CA THR A 312 5.19 -14.43 22.62
C THR A 312 5.10 -13.76 23.99
N ILE A 313 4.76 -12.48 24.05
CA ILE A 313 4.55 -11.71 25.28
C ILE A 313 3.10 -11.82 25.72
N GLY A 314 2.16 -11.56 24.81
CA GLY A 314 0.74 -11.68 25.07
C GLY A 314 -0.15 -11.06 23.99
N ASP A 315 -1.48 -11.27 24.12
CA ASP A 315 -2.44 -10.65 23.21
C ASP A 315 -2.39 -9.12 23.34
N LEU A 316 -2.12 -8.42 22.25
CA LEU A 316 -1.99 -6.95 22.18
C LEU A 316 -0.94 -6.38 23.16
N GLN A 317 0.19 -7.07 23.31
CA GLN A 317 1.28 -6.66 24.21
C GLN A 317 2.62 -6.61 23.47
N VAL A 318 3.45 -5.66 23.87
CA VAL A 318 4.85 -5.51 23.43
C VAL A 318 5.74 -5.24 24.65
N MET A 319 7.05 -5.38 24.48
CA MET A 319 8.05 -4.95 25.47
C MET A 319 9.13 -4.13 24.73
N GLN A 320 8.80 -2.88 24.44
CA GLN A 320 9.71 -1.92 23.82
C GLN A 320 10.62 -1.30 24.85
N LEU A 321 11.91 -1.15 24.51
CA LEU A 321 12.95 -0.60 25.38
C LEU A 321 13.16 0.92 25.16
N LEU A 322 12.72 1.44 24.00
CA LEU A 322 12.78 2.85 23.62
C LEU A 322 11.43 3.32 23.09
N PRO A 323 11.13 4.62 23.18
CA PRO A 323 9.91 5.19 22.58
C PRO A 323 9.88 5.02 21.07
N GLU A 324 8.66 4.82 20.53
CA GLU A 324 8.40 4.83 19.09
C GLU A 324 7.35 5.87 18.74
N SER A 325 7.53 6.53 17.61
CA SER A 325 6.55 7.49 17.06
C SER A 325 6.75 7.68 15.57
N MET A 326 5.72 8.20 14.90
CA MET A 326 5.79 8.62 13.50
C MET A 326 4.92 9.84 13.28
N THR A 327 5.43 10.81 12.51
CA THR A 327 4.62 11.87 11.91
C THR A 327 4.63 11.74 10.40
N ASP A 328 3.48 12.01 9.76
CA ASP A 328 3.31 12.04 8.30
C ASP A 328 2.47 13.27 7.94
N LYS A 329 3.10 14.25 7.33
CA LYS A 329 2.49 15.53 6.97
C LYS A 329 2.58 15.72 5.47
N TRP A 330 1.46 16.05 4.84
CA TRP A 330 1.49 16.36 3.42
C TRP A 330 0.55 17.50 3.05
N THR A 331 0.93 18.19 1.99
CA THR A 331 0.13 19.23 1.35
C THR A 331 0.08 19.01 -0.16
N GLN A 332 -1.07 19.28 -0.76
CA GLN A 332 -1.26 19.20 -2.21
C GLN A 332 -1.99 20.42 -2.72
N PHE A 333 -1.45 21.00 -3.78
CA PHE A 333 -2.12 22.03 -4.57
C PHE A 333 -2.35 21.50 -5.98
N SER A 334 -3.56 21.68 -6.51
CA SER A 334 -3.85 21.28 -7.88
C SER A 334 -4.73 22.28 -8.60
N ALA A 335 -4.57 22.35 -9.92
CA ALA A 335 -5.39 23.16 -10.81
C ALA A 335 -5.81 22.33 -12.04
N LYS A 336 -7.08 22.39 -12.38
CA LYS A 336 -7.64 21.77 -13.58
C LYS A 336 -8.39 22.81 -14.40
N ILE A 337 -8.14 22.84 -15.70
CA ILE A 337 -8.98 23.54 -16.67
C ILE A 337 -9.53 22.52 -17.66
N GLU A 338 -10.82 22.58 -17.90
CA GLU A 338 -11.53 21.68 -18.79
C GLU A 338 -12.53 22.45 -19.64
N GLY A 339 -12.61 22.11 -20.91
CA GLY A 339 -13.56 22.80 -21.78
C GLY A 339 -13.70 22.19 -23.16
N GLU A 340 -14.77 22.60 -23.83
CA GLU A 340 -15.07 22.17 -25.18
C GLU A 340 -14.16 22.85 -26.21
N LEU A 341 -13.54 22.05 -27.06
CA LEU A 341 -12.68 22.51 -28.15
C LEU A 341 -12.89 21.63 -29.38
N PHE A 342 -13.17 22.18 -30.51
CA PHE A 342 -13.37 21.47 -31.79
C PHE A 342 -14.36 20.28 -31.74
N GLY A 343 -15.37 20.34 -30.87
CA GLY A 343 -16.35 19.28 -30.69
C GLY A 343 -15.88 18.10 -29.82
N GLY A 344 -14.80 18.25 -29.11
CA GLY A 344 -14.31 17.35 -28.06
C GLY A 344 -13.95 18.14 -26.83
N THR A 345 -13.34 17.47 -25.82
CA THR A 345 -12.97 18.06 -24.54
C THR A 345 -11.45 18.16 -24.42
N LEU A 346 -10.95 19.35 -24.10
CA LEU A 346 -9.58 19.58 -23.68
C LEU A 346 -9.55 19.66 -22.15
N THR A 347 -8.68 18.87 -21.54
CA THR A 347 -8.39 18.92 -20.11
C THR A 347 -6.90 19.18 -19.90
N ALA A 348 -6.56 20.13 -19.04
CA ALA A 348 -5.19 20.32 -18.57
C ALA A 348 -5.18 20.38 -17.05
N THR A 349 -4.20 19.68 -16.44
CA THR A 349 -4.04 19.59 -14.99
C THR A 349 -2.59 19.88 -14.61
N ALA A 350 -2.40 20.50 -13.46
CA ALA A 350 -1.11 20.67 -12.84
C ALA A 350 -1.27 20.48 -11.32
N ALA A 351 -0.29 19.85 -10.68
CA ALA A 351 -0.28 19.70 -9.22
C ALA A 351 1.13 19.72 -8.66
N ASP A 352 1.18 20.06 -7.38
CA ASP A 352 2.34 20.06 -6.52
C ASP A 352 1.95 19.38 -5.21
N LEU A 353 2.73 18.37 -4.81
CA LEU A 353 2.56 17.57 -3.59
C LEU A 353 3.87 17.59 -2.82
N ASP A 354 3.81 17.96 -1.54
CA ASP A 354 4.90 17.86 -0.58
C ASP A 354 4.49 16.93 0.57
N ARG A 355 5.41 16.05 1.00
CA ARG A 355 5.21 15.12 2.12
C ARG A 355 6.46 15.03 2.97
N ASP A 356 6.29 15.21 4.28
CA ASP A 356 7.33 15.06 5.31
C ASP A 356 6.98 13.87 6.21
N ILE A 357 7.95 12.97 6.42
CA ILE A 357 7.81 11.80 7.29
C ILE A 357 8.96 11.80 8.29
N GLU A 358 8.62 11.76 9.59
CA GLU A 358 9.57 11.52 10.67
C GLU A 358 9.23 10.23 11.40
N VAL A 359 10.22 9.36 11.65
CA VAL A 359 10.03 8.08 12.36
C VAL A 359 11.08 7.94 13.44
N TYR A 360 10.66 7.51 14.62
CA TYR A 360 11.50 7.04 15.72
C TYR A 360 11.11 5.60 16.05
N ALA A 361 12.04 4.66 15.96
CA ALA A 361 11.77 3.25 16.20
C ALA A 361 12.82 2.58 17.12
N ASP A 362 12.38 1.62 17.92
CA ASP A 362 13.25 0.80 18.79
C ASP A 362 13.92 -0.32 18.00
N TYR A 363 15.20 -0.21 17.75
CA TYR A 363 16.04 -1.19 17.07
C TYR A 363 16.91 -2.01 18.02
N SER A 364 16.65 -1.96 19.33
CA SER A 364 17.50 -2.59 20.35
C SER A 364 17.66 -4.10 20.14
N LEU A 365 16.60 -4.82 19.73
CA LEU A 365 16.66 -6.26 19.47
C LEU A 365 17.41 -6.60 18.18
N TYR A 366 17.46 -5.70 17.21
CA TYR A 366 18.23 -5.85 15.99
C TYR A 366 19.72 -5.98 16.28
N SER A 367 20.28 -5.10 17.11
CA SER A 367 21.70 -5.17 17.48
C SER A 367 22.06 -6.44 18.26
N ASP A 368 21.20 -6.87 19.19
CA ASP A 368 21.42 -8.11 19.98
C ASP A 368 21.39 -9.37 19.09
N TYR A 369 20.47 -9.40 18.12
CA TYR A 369 20.37 -10.50 17.17
C TYR A 369 21.66 -10.66 16.35
N TYR A 370 22.20 -9.59 15.74
CA TYR A 370 23.41 -9.65 14.94
C TYR A 370 24.61 -10.16 15.74
N VAL A 371 24.75 -9.74 16.97
CA VAL A 371 25.78 -10.23 17.88
C VAL A 371 25.58 -11.72 18.18
N SER A 372 24.36 -12.18 18.39
CA SER A 372 24.02 -13.57 18.69
C SER A 372 24.34 -14.54 17.54
N GLN A 373 24.22 -14.07 16.30
CA GLN A 373 24.50 -14.86 15.10
C GLN A 373 26.00 -14.98 14.76
N GLY A 374 26.88 -14.37 15.57
CA GLY A 374 28.31 -14.42 15.33
C GLY A 374 28.79 -13.57 14.17
N PHE A 375 27.98 -12.67 13.69
CA PHE A 375 28.44 -11.60 12.80
C PHE A 375 29.48 -10.79 13.59
N VAL A 376 30.70 -10.83 13.07
CA VAL A 376 31.93 -10.53 13.78
C VAL A 376 32.15 -9.06 14.06
N ASP A 377 31.11 -8.26 13.96
CA ASP A 377 31.26 -6.86 14.28
C ASP A 377 30.75 -6.59 15.70
N PRO A 378 31.69 -6.42 16.65
CA PRO A 378 31.37 -6.06 18.03
C PRO A 378 30.78 -4.65 18.14
N TYR A 379 30.53 -3.98 17.00
CA TYR A 379 30.09 -2.59 16.90
C TYR A 379 28.71 -2.35 17.51
N TYR A 380 27.78 -3.30 17.36
CA TYR A 380 26.39 -3.10 17.74
C TYR A 380 26.12 -3.23 19.25
N ASN A 381 26.94 -3.98 19.98
CA ASN A 381 26.64 -4.28 21.40
C ASN A 381 27.76 -3.90 22.34
N CYS A 382 29.02 -3.91 21.86
CA CYS A 382 30.15 -3.66 22.72
C CYS A 382 31.41 -3.31 21.91
N TYR A 383 31.96 -2.16 22.12
CA TYR A 383 33.11 -1.61 21.37
C TYR A 383 34.44 -1.93 22.04
N VAL A 384 34.50 -2.97 22.90
CA VAL A 384 35.67 -3.23 23.76
C VAL A 384 36.94 -3.50 22.98
N SER A 385 36.86 -4.17 21.82
CA SER A 385 38.07 -4.48 21.01
C SER A 385 38.64 -3.25 20.31
N TYR A 386 37.83 -2.23 20.04
CA TYR A 386 38.28 -1.00 19.40
C TYR A 386 38.47 0.15 20.39
N PHE A 387 37.58 0.24 21.37
CA PHE A 387 37.49 1.41 22.23
C PHE A 387 37.78 1.14 23.70
N GLY A 388 37.91 -0.13 24.05
CA GLY A 388 38.21 -0.53 25.45
C GLY A 388 37.04 -0.36 26.41
N THR A 389 35.81 -0.18 25.86
CA THR A 389 34.58 0.02 26.64
C THR A 389 33.39 -0.69 26.03
N CYS A 390 32.35 -0.95 26.84
CA CYS A 390 31.05 -1.41 26.44
C CYS A 390 30.00 -0.52 27.13
N GLY A 391 29.23 0.18 26.38
CA GLY A 391 28.15 1.04 26.89
C GLY A 391 26.77 0.38 26.88
N ASP A 392 25.75 1.19 26.94
CA ASP A 392 24.34 0.81 26.73
C ASP A 392 24.13 0.42 25.25
N PRO A 393 23.74 -0.83 24.95
CA PRO A 393 23.59 -1.29 23.56
C PRO A 393 22.23 -1.02 22.95
N ARG A 394 21.32 -0.36 23.66
CA ARG A 394 20.02 0.00 23.08
C ARG A 394 20.23 0.91 21.87
N GLU A 395 19.45 0.62 20.85
CA GLU A 395 19.59 1.25 19.56
C GLU A 395 18.28 1.90 19.12
N GLN A 396 18.34 3.16 18.74
CA GLN A 396 17.23 3.90 18.17
C GLN A 396 17.47 4.16 16.68
N PHE A 397 16.49 3.87 15.88
CA PHE A 397 16.45 4.29 14.48
C PHE A 397 15.66 5.58 14.36
N THR A 398 16.19 6.53 13.59
CA THR A 398 15.49 7.74 13.19
C THR A 398 15.44 7.85 11.67
N GLN A 399 14.34 8.38 11.17
CA GLN A 399 14.14 8.67 9.76
C GLN A 399 13.56 10.06 9.61
N GLU A 400 14.18 10.87 8.76
CA GLU A 400 13.60 12.09 8.23
C GLU A 400 13.55 11.96 6.71
N SER A 401 12.37 12.07 6.12
CA SER A 401 12.17 11.96 4.68
C SER A 401 11.27 13.09 4.19
N ASN A 402 11.72 13.78 3.17
CA ASN A 402 10.91 14.75 2.43
C ASN A 402 10.70 14.23 1.01
N GLN A 403 9.49 14.35 0.49
CA GLN A 403 9.12 13.88 -0.86
C GLN A 403 8.27 14.93 -1.56
N GLY A 404 8.81 15.51 -2.63
CA GLY A 404 8.12 16.44 -3.52
C GLY A 404 7.68 15.75 -4.81
N ARG A 405 6.53 16.17 -5.37
CA ARG A 405 6.05 15.69 -6.67
C ARG A 405 5.34 16.79 -7.43
N GLN A 406 5.85 17.14 -8.60
CA GLN A 406 5.23 18.05 -9.53
C GLN A 406 4.72 17.30 -10.75
N THR A 407 3.47 17.57 -11.15
CA THR A 407 2.85 16.90 -12.31
C THR A 407 2.19 17.89 -13.24
N PHE A 408 2.26 17.58 -14.53
CA PHE A 408 1.51 18.28 -15.55
C PHE A 408 0.96 17.28 -16.58
N GLU A 409 -0.33 17.37 -16.87
CA GLU A 409 -0.96 16.57 -17.93
C GLU A 409 -1.83 17.49 -18.80
N ILE A 410 -1.77 17.29 -20.10
CA ILE A 410 -2.72 17.86 -21.04
C ILE A 410 -3.23 16.77 -21.97
N ARG A 411 -4.56 16.67 -22.10
CA ARG A 411 -5.21 15.68 -22.97
C ARG A 411 -6.38 16.27 -23.72
N TYR A 412 -6.60 15.77 -24.92
CA TYR A 412 -7.76 16.06 -25.73
C TYR A 412 -8.50 14.76 -26.03
N ALA A 413 -9.81 14.72 -25.73
CA ALA A 413 -10.72 13.63 -26.03
C ALA A 413 -11.75 14.09 -27.05
N SER A 414 -11.92 13.33 -28.12
CA SER A 414 -12.96 13.61 -29.15
C SER A 414 -14.37 13.41 -28.57
N ASP A 415 -15.37 13.90 -29.27
CA ASP A 415 -16.78 13.70 -28.97
C ASP A 415 -17.09 12.20 -28.73
N PRO A 416 -17.65 11.84 -27.55
CA PRO A 416 -17.93 10.43 -27.18
C PRO A 416 -19.06 9.80 -28.03
N ASP A 417 -19.96 10.62 -28.63
CA ASP A 417 -21.11 10.12 -29.40
C ASP A 417 -20.74 9.75 -30.85
N LYS A 418 -19.44 9.85 -31.19
CA LYS A 418 -18.99 9.49 -32.54
C LYS A 418 -18.58 8.02 -32.60
N ARG A 419 -18.88 7.42 -33.77
CA ARG A 419 -18.45 6.05 -34.08
C ARG A 419 -16.92 5.86 -34.05
N PHE A 420 -16.16 6.92 -34.37
CA PHE A 420 -14.72 6.98 -34.27
C PHE A 420 -14.36 7.98 -33.17
N ARG A 421 -13.77 7.47 -32.09
CA ARG A 421 -13.38 8.25 -30.92
C ARG A 421 -11.87 8.15 -30.73
N TYR A 422 -11.26 9.20 -30.27
CA TYR A 422 -9.84 9.19 -29.93
C TYR A 422 -9.56 10.11 -28.74
N MET A 423 -8.48 9.80 -28.05
CA MET A 423 -7.86 10.62 -27.04
C MET A 423 -6.35 10.66 -27.30
N ALA A 424 -5.73 11.81 -27.05
CA ALA A 424 -4.27 11.96 -27.07
C ALA A 424 -3.86 12.92 -25.96
N GLY A 425 -2.71 12.64 -25.34
CA GLY A 425 -2.22 13.45 -24.24
C GLY A 425 -0.70 13.46 -24.13
N PHE A 426 -0.23 14.41 -23.34
CA PHE A 426 1.15 14.55 -22.90
C PHE A 426 1.16 14.61 -21.37
N TYR A 427 2.13 13.96 -20.77
CA TYR A 427 2.35 13.88 -19.33
C TYR A 427 3.79 14.21 -18.98
N TYR A 428 3.97 14.92 -17.88
CA TYR A 428 5.25 15.23 -17.27
C TYR A 428 5.15 15.07 -15.75
N VAL A 429 6.15 14.46 -15.16
CA VAL A 429 6.32 14.39 -13.70
C VAL A 429 7.77 14.59 -13.32
N ASP A 430 7.96 15.29 -12.22
CA ASP A 430 9.21 15.46 -11.51
C ASP A 430 8.99 15.10 -10.03
N VAL A 431 9.81 14.16 -9.52
CA VAL A 431 9.75 13.68 -8.14
C VAL A 431 11.12 13.83 -7.52
N GLU A 432 11.16 14.54 -6.42
CA GLU A 432 12.34 14.74 -5.59
C GLU A 432 12.12 14.10 -4.23
N GLY A 433 13.11 13.37 -3.70
CA GLY A 433 13.03 12.77 -2.38
C GLY A 433 14.36 12.81 -1.67
N THR A 434 14.38 13.43 -0.47
CA THR A 434 15.52 13.37 0.45
C THR A 434 15.21 12.40 1.58
N ASN A 435 16.22 11.65 2.01
CA ASN A 435 16.09 10.65 3.06
C ASN A 435 17.33 10.69 3.94
N ASP A 436 17.14 10.99 5.21
CA ASP A 436 18.17 10.90 6.24
C ASP A 436 17.74 9.85 7.28
N TYR A 437 18.49 8.76 7.36
CA TYR A 437 18.27 7.68 8.30
C TYR A 437 19.49 7.52 9.18
N GLU A 438 19.28 7.53 10.48
CA GLU A 438 20.35 7.40 11.47
C GLU A 438 20.05 6.24 12.43
N TRP A 439 21.11 5.51 12.78
CA TRP A 439 21.08 4.45 13.82
C TRP A 439 21.92 4.92 14.98
N HIS A 440 21.27 5.15 16.11
CA HIS A 440 21.85 5.67 17.33
C HIS A 440 22.05 4.55 18.36
N VAL A 441 23.27 4.36 18.84
CA VAL A 441 23.58 3.45 19.96
C VAL A 441 23.86 4.26 21.21
N LEU A 442 22.98 4.17 22.21
CA LEU A 442 22.98 5.07 23.36
C LEU A 442 24.30 5.13 24.13
N GLY A 443 24.99 4.01 24.27
CA GLY A 443 26.28 3.94 24.97
C GLY A 443 27.49 4.42 24.15
N LEU A 444 27.31 4.72 22.86
CA LEU A 444 28.40 5.14 21.97
C LEU A 444 28.92 6.52 22.33
N ALA A 445 28.04 7.44 22.68
CA ALA A 445 28.37 8.83 23.06
C ALA A 445 29.35 8.92 24.25
N GLU A 446 29.38 7.90 25.11
CA GLU A 446 30.26 7.84 26.28
C GLU A 446 31.67 7.32 25.95
N THR A 447 31.90 6.91 24.69
CA THR A 447 33.19 6.34 24.27
C THR A 447 34.17 7.45 23.85
N PRO A 448 35.49 7.23 23.96
CA PRO A 448 36.48 8.18 23.46
C PRO A 448 36.47 8.42 21.95
N GLN A 449 35.71 7.63 21.20
CA GLN A 449 35.63 7.63 19.75
C GLN A 449 34.30 8.16 19.23
N ALA A 450 33.42 8.62 20.11
CA ALA A 450 32.21 9.31 19.71
C ALA A 450 32.53 10.46 18.72
N ALA A 451 31.80 10.52 17.64
CA ALA A 451 31.93 11.64 16.70
C ALA A 451 31.54 12.95 17.41
N VAL A 452 32.21 14.06 17.10
CA VAL A 452 32.01 15.33 17.82
C VAL A 452 30.60 15.86 17.65
N ASP A 453 30.08 15.78 16.41
CA ASP A 453 28.78 16.33 16.05
C ASP A 453 27.61 15.30 16.11
N ALA A 454 27.93 14.00 16.21
CA ALA A 454 26.95 12.92 16.25
C ALA A 454 27.49 11.75 17.12
N PRO A 455 27.57 11.93 18.44
CA PRO A 455 28.36 11.07 19.31
C PRO A 455 27.76 9.66 19.49
N ASP A 456 26.48 9.48 19.25
CA ASP A 456 25.75 8.22 19.40
C ASP A 456 25.43 7.53 18.06
N ILE A 457 25.62 8.22 16.92
CA ILE A 457 25.36 7.64 15.59
C ILE A 457 26.48 6.71 15.21
N TYR A 458 26.13 5.46 14.83
CA TYR A 458 27.10 4.53 14.27
C TYR A 458 26.92 4.28 12.77
N TRP A 459 25.71 4.46 12.24
CA TRP A 459 25.37 4.31 10.82
C TRP A 459 24.46 5.43 10.37
N THR A 460 24.69 5.94 9.18
CA THR A 460 23.81 6.91 8.55
C THR A 460 23.59 6.53 7.08
N THR A 461 22.43 6.87 6.57
CA THR A 461 22.07 6.81 5.16
C THR A 461 21.46 8.15 4.81
N ASP A 462 22.17 8.94 4.04
CA ASP A 462 21.73 10.27 3.58
C ASP A 462 21.81 10.27 2.06
N PHE A 463 20.67 10.43 1.39
CA PHE A 463 20.61 10.45 -0.06
C PHE A 463 19.43 11.28 -0.59
N GLU A 464 19.67 11.84 -1.78
CA GLU A 464 18.67 12.45 -2.64
C GLU A 464 18.36 11.53 -3.81
N ARG A 465 17.08 11.37 -4.11
CA ARG A 465 16.58 10.64 -5.25
C ARG A 465 15.76 11.57 -6.12
N LEU A 466 16.07 11.62 -7.41
CA LEU A 466 15.28 12.33 -8.41
C LEU A 466 14.67 11.30 -9.38
N TYR A 467 13.46 11.59 -9.85
CA TYR A 467 12.80 10.85 -10.89
C TYR A 467 12.03 11.81 -11.79
N GLU A 468 12.38 11.84 -13.06
CA GLU A 468 11.71 12.64 -14.08
C GLU A 468 11.14 11.71 -15.16
N GLU A 469 9.88 11.90 -15.56
CA GLU A 469 9.28 11.17 -16.68
C GLU A 469 8.54 12.12 -17.60
N THR A 470 8.74 11.93 -18.89
CA THR A 470 7.91 12.48 -19.96
C THR A 470 7.21 11.37 -20.72
N ALA A 471 5.93 11.56 -21.03
CA ALA A 471 5.21 10.56 -21.83
C ALA A 471 4.22 11.22 -22.82
N ILE A 472 4.04 10.54 -23.93
CA ILE A 472 2.92 10.76 -24.85
C ILE A 472 2.05 9.52 -24.88
N PHE A 473 0.76 9.70 -24.84
CA PHE A 473 -0.18 8.60 -24.85
C PHE A 473 -1.41 8.89 -25.72
N GLY A 474 -2.07 7.83 -26.14
CA GLY A 474 -3.28 7.96 -26.91
C GLY A 474 -4.10 6.69 -26.95
N GLU A 475 -5.37 6.88 -27.26
CA GLU A 475 -6.37 5.83 -27.38
C GLU A 475 -7.24 6.09 -28.61
N VAL A 476 -7.62 5.04 -29.29
CA VAL A 476 -8.55 5.07 -30.44
C VAL A 476 -9.61 3.99 -30.22
N SER A 477 -10.88 4.38 -30.24
CA SER A 477 -12.03 3.48 -30.20
C SER A 477 -12.84 3.56 -31.48
N PHE A 478 -13.30 2.43 -31.98
CA PHE A 478 -14.10 2.34 -33.18
C PHE A 478 -15.25 1.35 -33.03
N ASP A 479 -16.49 1.82 -33.26
CA ASP A 479 -17.67 0.98 -33.25
C ASP A 479 -17.81 0.26 -34.59
N ILE A 480 -17.41 -1.02 -34.60
CA ILE A 480 -17.54 -1.88 -35.78
C ILE A 480 -19.01 -2.03 -36.15
N THR A 481 -19.84 -2.21 -35.15
CA THR A 481 -21.30 -2.22 -35.22
C THR A 481 -21.86 -1.37 -34.07
N ASP A 482 -23.15 -1.16 -34.00
CA ASP A 482 -23.82 -0.45 -32.89
C ASP A 482 -23.67 -1.22 -31.53
N ARG A 483 -23.10 -2.43 -31.53
CA ARG A 483 -22.96 -3.31 -30.37
C ARG A 483 -21.57 -3.87 -30.17
N LEU A 484 -20.62 -3.60 -31.05
CA LEU A 484 -19.24 -4.11 -30.95
C LEU A 484 -18.27 -2.95 -31.16
N THR A 485 -17.52 -2.66 -30.13
CA THR A 485 -16.44 -1.65 -30.13
C THR A 485 -15.07 -2.32 -30.02
N LEU A 486 -14.10 -1.79 -30.74
CA LEU A 486 -12.68 -2.09 -30.56
C LEU A 486 -11.94 -0.85 -30.10
N THR A 487 -11.12 -1.01 -29.06
CA THR A 487 -10.28 0.06 -28.52
C THR A 487 -8.83 -0.37 -28.52
N GLY A 488 -7.93 0.51 -28.95
CA GLY A 488 -6.49 0.33 -28.86
C GLY A 488 -5.85 1.56 -28.27
N SER A 489 -4.93 1.37 -27.31
CA SER A 489 -4.19 2.47 -26.70
C SER A 489 -2.71 2.17 -26.61
N ALA A 490 -1.89 3.22 -26.58
CA ALA A 490 -0.43 3.14 -26.47
C ALA A 490 0.07 4.34 -25.65
N ARG A 491 1.16 4.09 -24.90
CA ARG A 491 1.96 5.11 -24.23
C ARG A 491 3.43 4.86 -24.53
N GLN A 492 4.11 5.92 -24.93
CA GLN A 492 5.58 5.96 -24.99
C GLN A 492 6.05 6.88 -23.88
N PHE A 493 7.02 6.41 -23.11
CA PHE A 493 7.59 7.15 -22.00
C PHE A 493 9.11 7.13 -22.05
N ASP A 494 9.71 8.14 -21.44
CA ASP A 494 11.15 8.34 -21.29
C ASP A 494 11.37 8.83 -19.87
N TYR A 495 12.14 8.07 -19.06
CA TYR A 495 12.41 8.48 -17.69
C TYR A 495 13.91 8.46 -17.37
N GLU A 496 14.27 9.34 -16.45
CA GLU A 496 15.58 9.39 -15.78
C GLU A 496 15.37 9.24 -14.27
N SER A 497 16.16 8.40 -13.61
CA SER A 497 16.21 8.30 -12.16
C SER A 497 17.65 8.44 -11.69
N SER A 498 17.88 9.31 -10.74
CA SER A 498 19.19 9.50 -10.11
C SER A 498 19.16 9.22 -8.62
N LEU A 499 20.31 8.82 -8.10
CA LEU A 499 20.55 8.65 -6.68
C LEU A 499 21.90 9.29 -6.36
N ASP A 500 21.88 10.24 -5.42
CA ASP A 500 23.06 10.95 -4.96
C ASP A 500 23.12 10.88 -3.43
N GLY A 501 24.21 10.38 -2.87
CA GLY A 501 24.34 10.32 -1.42
C GLY A 501 25.22 9.20 -0.91
N PHE A 502 25.04 8.87 0.35
CA PHE A 502 25.88 7.97 1.12
C PHE A 502 25.07 7.01 2.01
N SER A 503 25.57 5.80 2.17
CA SER A 503 25.07 4.87 3.19
C SER A 503 26.26 4.13 3.81
N GLY A 504 26.45 4.23 5.12
CA GLY A 504 27.58 3.57 5.80
C GLY A 504 27.75 3.97 7.25
N THR A 505 28.77 3.36 7.86
CA THR A 505 29.12 3.66 9.23
C THR A 505 29.94 4.93 9.35
N VAL A 506 29.69 5.71 10.40
CA VAL A 506 30.46 6.92 10.70
C VAL A 506 31.93 6.64 11.05
N PHE A 507 32.28 5.37 11.34
CA PHE A 507 33.66 4.95 11.66
C PHE A 507 34.52 4.68 10.40
N TRP A 508 33.90 4.61 9.23
CA TRP A 508 34.58 4.25 7.98
C TRP A 508 34.37 5.30 6.90
N PRO A 509 35.12 6.40 6.91
CA PRO A 509 35.08 7.25 5.73
C PRO A 509 35.65 6.43 4.56
N CYS A 510 34.80 5.98 3.64
CA CYS A 510 35.17 5.45 2.33
C CYS A 510 36.18 4.31 2.31
N GLY A 511 36.05 3.33 3.20
CA GLY A 511 36.83 2.10 3.15
C GLY A 511 38.11 2.08 3.97
N GLY A 512 38.30 2.97 4.94
CA GLY A 512 39.43 2.94 5.86
C GLY A 512 39.09 3.43 7.25
N PHE A 513 39.70 2.88 8.28
CA PHE A 513 39.61 3.42 9.63
C PHE A 513 40.13 4.86 9.65
N GLY A 514 39.22 5.83 9.68
CA GLY A 514 39.59 7.21 9.89
C GLY A 514 40.05 7.47 11.34
N PRO A 515 41.02 8.30 11.57
CA PRO A 515 41.25 8.82 12.90
C PRO A 515 40.05 9.64 13.32
N GLN A 516 39.71 9.48 14.58
CA GLN A 516 38.71 10.24 15.31
C GLN A 516 38.63 11.71 14.90
N GLY A 517 37.48 12.19 14.65
CA GLY A 517 37.29 13.57 14.31
C GLY A 517 35.82 13.77 13.90
N ASP A 518 35.56 14.94 13.49
CA ASP A 518 34.27 15.44 13.12
C ASP A 518 33.45 14.42 12.26
N ARG A 519 32.13 14.39 12.44
CA ARG A 519 31.19 13.72 11.55
C ARG A 519 31.61 13.98 10.11
N PRO A 520 31.74 12.92 9.29
CA PRO A 520 32.19 13.10 7.91
C PRO A 520 31.23 13.92 7.04
N ALA A 521 30.08 14.35 7.55
CA ALA A 521 29.08 15.12 6.80
C ALA A 521 29.65 16.32 6.05
N SER A 522 30.70 16.95 6.59
CA SER A 522 31.46 17.97 5.85
C SER A 522 32.48 17.41 4.85
N ASN A 523 32.73 16.08 4.89
CA ASN A 523 33.76 15.39 4.10
C ASN A 523 33.16 14.34 3.14
N TYR A 524 31.85 14.21 3.08
CA TYR A 524 31.20 13.34 2.08
C TYR A 524 31.59 13.71 0.63
N GLY A 525 32.04 14.94 0.40
CA GLY A 525 32.37 15.45 -0.90
C GLY A 525 33.80 15.21 -1.40
N ASP A 526 34.78 14.93 -0.54
CA ASP A 526 36.21 14.99 -0.98
C ASP A 526 36.94 13.63 -0.98
N SER A 527 36.47 12.61 -0.25
CA SER A 527 37.13 11.31 -0.25
C SER A 527 36.17 10.13 -0.43
N CYS A 528 34.86 10.34 -0.30
CA CYS A 528 33.81 9.50 -0.80
C CYS A 528 33.07 10.34 -1.83
N ALA A 529 33.40 10.17 -3.10
CA ALA A 529 32.53 10.76 -4.12
C ALA A 529 31.11 10.32 -3.75
N PRO A 530 30.13 11.26 -3.62
CA PRO A 530 28.76 10.86 -3.52
C PRO A 530 28.53 9.87 -4.65
N ASP A 531 27.86 8.77 -4.37
CA ASP A 531 27.61 7.77 -5.36
C ASP A 531 26.52 8.33 -6.27
N SER A 532 26.88 9.34 -7.05
CA SER A 532 26.00 9.97 -8.02
C SER A 532 25.84 9.04 -9.19
N ARG A 533 24.68 8.42 -9.27
CA ARG A 533 24.33 7.47 -10.33
C ARG A 533 23.05 7.91 -11.01
N VAL A 534 22.97 7.62 -12.29
CA VAL A 534 21.80 7.89 -13.13
C VAL A 534 21.47 6.64 -13.92
N THR A 535 20.20 6.30 -13.99
CA THR A 535 19.66 5.29 -14.90
C THR A 535 18.57 5.90 -15.75
N GLU A 536 18.54 5.57 -17.01
CA GLU A 536 17.60 6.08 -18.01
C GLU A 536 16.93 4.89 -18.70
N SER A 537 15.64 5.01 -19.01
CA SER A 537 14.97 4.07 -19.91
C SER A 537 13.95 4.77 -20.78
N LYS A 538 13.79 4.24 -21.97
CA LYS A 538 12.75 4.64 -22.90
C LYS A 538 12.06 3.40 -23.40
N ASP A 539 10.75 3.35 -23.20
CA ASP A 539 9.94 2.16 -23.49
C ASP A 539 8.52 2.51 -23.90
N GLU A 540 7.72 1.52 -24.22
CA GLU A 540 6.36 1.66 -24.67
C GLU A 540 5.48 0.54 -24.12
N VAL A 541 4.22 0.86 -23.82
CA VAL A 541 3.20 -0.10 -23.39
C VAL A 541 1.94 0.07 -24.21
N TYR A 542 1.23 -1.05 -24.39
CA TYR A 542 0.06 -1.14 -25.26
C TYR A 542 -1.14 -1.74 -24.53
N ARG A 543 -2.33 -1.44 -25.02
CA ARG A 543 -3.57 -2.10 -24.62
C ARG A 543 -4.52 -2.24 -25.79
N ILE A 544 -5.21 -3.39 -25.85
CA ILE A 544 -6.27 -3.65 -26.82
C ILE A 544 -7.48 -4.18 -26.06
N ALA A 545 -8.66 -3.65 -26.34
CA ALA A 545 -9.90 -4.10 -25.76
C ALA A 545 -10.98 -4.29 -26.83
N ALA A 546 -11.86 -5.24 -26.61
CA ALA A 546 -13.07 -5.43 -27.38
C ALA A 546 -14.26 -5.61 -26.42
N ASP A 547 -15.31 -4.87 -26.63
CA ASP A 547 -16.55 -4.96 -25.91
C ASP A 547 -17.72 -5.23 -26.85
N TRP A 548 -18.61 -6.09 -26.39
CA TRP A 548 -19.78 -6.51 -27.14
C TRP A 548 -21.05 -6.45 -26.30
N GLN A 549 -21.95 -5.53 -26.64
CA GLN A 549 -23.28 -5.44 -26.05
C GLN A 549 -24.16 -6.57 -26.62
N VAL A 550 -24.21 -7.70 -25.88
CA VAL A 550 -25.00 -8.88 -26.29
C VAL A 550 -26.48 -8.56 -26.29
N THR A 551 -26.93 -7.89 -25.24
CA THR A 551 -28.26 -7.25 -25.08
C THR A 551 -28.06 -5.85 -24.53
N ASP A 552 -29.10 -5.10 -24.34
CA ASP A 552 -29.01 -3.76 -23.73
C ASP A 552 -28.60 -3.84 -22.25
N ASP A 553 -28.77 -5.01 -21.59
CA ASP A 553 -28.50 -5.28 -20.20
C ASP A 553 -27.24 -6.13 -19.96
N ILE A 554 -26.56 -6.64 -21.01
CA ILE A 554 -25.43 -7.57 -20.88
C ILE A 554 -24.32 -7.19 -21.84
N MET A 555 -23.14 -6.90 -21.30
CA MET A 555 -21.91 -6.69 -22.03
C MET A 555 -20.91 -7.83 -21.77
N LEU A 556 -20.29 -8.34 -22.83
CA LEU A 556 -19.08 -9.18 -22.76
C LEU A 556 -17.88 -8.35 -23.21
N TYR A 557 -16.74 -8.55 -22.56
CA TYR A 557 -15.51 -7.88 -22.98
C TYR A 557 -14.29 -8.79 -22.88
N THR A 558 -13.26 -8.41 -23.61
CA THR A 558 -11.91 -8.96 -23.46
C THR A 558 -10.89 -7.86 -23.59
N THR A 559 -9.83 -7.94 -22.80
CA THR A 559 -8.70 -7.02 -22.86
C THR A 559 -7.38 -7.78 -22.88
N TRP A 560 -6.41 -7.23 -23.55
CA TRP A 560 -5.00 -7.51 -23.43
C TRP A 560 -4.29 -6.19 -23.16
N GLY A 561 -3.38 -6.15 -22.19
CA GLY A 561 -2.70 -4.90 -21.87
C GLY A 561 -1.44 -5.13 -21.05
N GLU A 562 -0.60 -4.09 -21.04
CA GLU A 562 0.69 -4.03 -20.37
C GLU A 562 0.71 -2.92 -19.34
N GLY A 563 1.42 -3.18 -18.24
CA GLY A 563 1.75 -2.21 -17.22
C GLY A 563 3.22 -2.35 -16.82
N TYR A 564 3.79 -1.29 -16.29
CA TYR A 564 5.19 -1.27 -15.93
C TYR A 564 5.43 -0.56 -14.61
N ARG A 565 6.56 -0.91 -14.03
CA ARG A 565 7.14 -0.22 -12.88
C ARG A 565 8.56 0.18 -13.27
N PRO A 566 8.95 1.46 -13.09
CA PRO A 566 10.29 1.90 -13.46
C PRO A 566 11.38 1.15 -12.72
N GLY A 567 12.50 0.97 -13.35
CA GLY A 567 13.73 0.57 -12.71
C GLY A 567 14.31 1.69 -11.84
N GLY A 568 15.40 1.39 -11.17
CA GLY A 568 16.02 2.35 -10.27
C GLY A 568 17.40 1.92 -9.77
N LEU A 569 17.85 2.61 -8.74
CA LEU A 569 19.19 2.49 -8.19
C LEU A 569 19.15 1.98 -6.75
N ASN A 570 20.00 1.01 -6.43
CA ASN A 570 20.24 0.58 -5.08
C ASN A 570 21.19 1.55 -4.36
N ARG A 571 20.88 1.89 -3.11
CA ARG A 571 21.70 2.78 -2.26
C ARG A 571 23.08 2.22 -1.92
N PHE A 572 23.29 0.93 -2.09
CA PHE A 572 24.56 0.24 -1.85
C PHE A 572 24.91 -0.60 -3.08
N CYS A 573 26.13 -0.46 -3.53
CA CYS A 573 26.64 -1.10 -4.74
C CYS A 573 28.05 -1.61 -4.49
N GLN A 574 28.24 -2.91 -4.58
CA GLN A 574 29.58 -3.51 -4.59
C GLN A 574 29.77 -4.36 -5.81
N THR A 575 30.79 -4.05 -6.58
CA THR A 575 31.21 -4.86 -7.74
C THR A 575 31.88 -6.17 -7.35
N ARG A 576 32.20 -6.38 -6.06
CA ARG A 576 32.82 -7.59 -5.57
C ARG A 576 32.63 -7.74 -4.05
N ILE A 577 32.02 -8.84 -3.62
CA ILE A 577 32.14 -9.29 -2.23
C ILE A 577 33.54 -9.91 -2.08
N PRO A 578 34.34 -9.49 -1.12
CA PRO A 578 35.65 -10.11 -0.90
C PRO A 578 35.49 -11.61 -0.63
N ASP A 579 36.33 -12.42 -1.30
CA ASP A 579 36.43 -13.86 -1.06
C ASP A 579 36.86 -14.11 0.40
N GLY A 580 35.90 -14.18 1.31
CA GLY A 580 36.18 -14.33 2.73
C GLY A 580 35.37 -15.43 3.40
N LEU A 581 34.28 -15.85 2.78
CA LEU A 581 33.46 -16.94 3.28
C LEU A 581 33.85 -18.23 2.55
N PRO A 582 34.26 -19.29 3.26
CA PRO A 582 34.66 -20.54 2.62
C PRO A 582 33.51 -21.14 1.81
N GLY A 583 33.66 -21.17 0.47
CA GLY A 583 32.76 -21.85 -0.45
C GLY A 583 31.80 -20.97 -1.24
N GLN A 584 31.88 -19.65 -1.13
CA GLN A 584 31.07 -18.75 -1.97
C GLN A 584 31.92 -18.09 -3.06
N GLY A 585 31.46 -18.18 -4.29
CA GLY A 585 31.98 -17.40 -5.40
C GLY A 585 31.66 -15.92 -5.28
N SER A 586 32.32 -15.06 -6.06
CA SER A 586 32.02 -13.63 -6.11
C SER A 586 30.59 -13.40 -6.54
N ILE A 587 29.80 -12.73 -5.73
CA ILE A 587 28.44 -12.28 -6.05
C ILE A 587 28.55 -10.82 -6.50
N ASN A 588 28.09 -10.51 -7.71
CA ASN A 588 27.93 -9.13 -8.13
C ASN A 588 26.63 -8.59 -7.54
N ILE A 589 26.72 -7.60 -6.68
CA ILE A 589 25.56 -6.80 -6.25
C ILE A 589 25.33 -5.76 -7.34
N GLY A 590 24.21 -5.87 -8.06
CA GLY A 590 23.81 -4.88 -9.06
C GLY A 590 23.60 -3.51 -8.40
N CYS A 591 24.16 -2.46 -9.01
CA CYS A 591 23.90 -1.09 -8.59
C CYS A 591 22.51 -0.65 -9.03
N GLU A 592 22.01 -1.25 -10.09
CA GLU A 592 20.76 -0.94 -10.76
C GLU A 592 19.84 -2.16 -10.75
N PHE A 593 18.57 -1.91 -10.72
CA PHE A 593 17.52 -2.87 -11.05
C PHE A 593 16.70 -2.32 -12.22
N THR A 594 16.31 -3.21 -13.13
CA THR A 594 15.61 -2.83 -14.36
C THR A 594 14.11 -2.67 -14.13
N SER A 595 13.44 -1.97 -15.05
CA SER A 595 11.98 -1.97 -15.14
C SER A 595 11.44 -3.39 -15.20
N ASP A 596 10.29 -3.61 -14.58
CA ASP A 596 9.53 -4.85 -14.69
C ASP A 596 8.18 -4.60 -15.36
N PHE A 597 7.71 -5.61 -16.08
CA PHE A 597 6.52 -5.52 -16.92
C PHE A 597 5.49 -6.59 -16.53
N LEU A 598 4.23 -6.18 -16.52
CA LEU A 598 3.10 -7.07 -16.31
C LEU A 598 2.24 -7.07 -17.58
N THR A 599 2.08 -8.23 -18.20
CA THR A 599 1.16 -8.45 -19.31
C THR A 599 -0.06 -9.21 -18.82
N ALA A 600 -1.26 -8.75 -19.18
CA ALA A 600 -2.49 -9.40 -18.76
C ALA A 600 -3.46 -9.64 -19.91
N VAL A 601 -4.16 -10.77 -19.84
CA VAL A 601 -5.36 -11.06 -20.63
C VAL A 601 -6.54 -11.18 -19.67
N GLU A 602 -7.64 -10.52 -19.97
CA GLU A 602 -8.86 -10.58 -19.19
C GLU A 602 -10.06 -10.85 -20.10
N VAL A 603 -10.99 -11.65 -19.61
CA VAL A 603 -12.31 -11.88 -20.21
C VAL A 603 -13.36 -11.71 -19.12
N GLY A 604 -14.33 -10.86 -19.37
CA GLY A 604 -15.37 -10.62 -18.36
C GLY A 604 -16.74 -10.34 -18.96
N PHE A 605 -17.71 -10.28 -18.08
CA PHE A 605 -19.05 -9.81 -18.40
C PHE A 605 -19.57 -8.84 -17.34
N LYS A 606 -20.45 -7.95 -17.78
CA LYS A 606 -21.20 -7.02 -16.92
C LYS A 606 -22.66 -7.11 -17.26
N SER A 607 -23.51 -7.03 -16.23
CA SER A 607 -24.96 -7.16 -16.46
C SER A 607 -25.79 -6.40 -15.43
N GLU A 608 -26.91 -5.86 -15.92
CA GLU A 608 -28.00 -5.31 -15.12
C GLU A 608 -29.27 -6.08 -15.43
N LEU A 609 -29.76 -6.80 -14.47
CA LEU A 609 -30.86 -7.78 -14.65
C LEU A 609 -32.06 -7.39 -13.80
N PHE A 610 -33.27 -7.88 -14.20
CA PHE A 610 -34.52 -7.68 -13.47
C PHE A 610 -34.89 -6.20 -13.29
N ASP A 611 -34.81 -5.41 -14.37
CA ASP A 611 -35.09 -3.99 -14.38
C ASP A 611 -34.21 -3.19 -13.40
N GLY A 612 -32.90 -3.49 -13.38
CA GLY A 612 -31.91 -2.82 -12.54
C GLY A 612 -31.92 -3.25 -11.05
N ARG A 613 -32.58 -4.36 -10.71
CA ARG A 613 -32.61 -4.91 -9.33
C ARG A 613 -31.43 -5.81 -9.01
N LEU A 614 -30.73 -6.32 -10.00
CA LEU A 614 -29.53 -7.14 -9.85
C LEU A 614 -28.47 -6.67 -10.82
N ARG A 615 -27.35 -6.19 -10.28
CA ARG A 615 -26.11 -6.00 -11.01
C ARG A 615 -25.19 -7.17 -10.68
N LEU A 616 -24.60 -7.80 -11.70
CA LEU A 616 -23.65 -8.90 -11.55
C LEU A 616 -22.55 -8.75 -12.59
N ASN A 617 -21.31 -8.62 -12.12
CA ASN A 617 -20.12 -8.56 -12.93
C ASN A 617 -19.18 -9.70 -12.59
N ALA A 618 -18.41 -10.20 -13.56
CA ALA A 618 -17.35 -11.16 -13.30
C ALA A 618 -16.24 -11.07 -14.34
N ALA A 619 -15.04 -11.41 -13.94
CA ALA A 619 -13.86 -11.46 -14.79
C ALA A 619 -12.97 -12.67 -14.46
N ALA A 620 -12.38 -13.25 -15.48
CA ALA A 620 -11.28 -14.20 -15.38
C ALA A 620 -10.06 -13.59 -16.04
N PHE A 621 -8.91 -13.70 -15.40
CA PHE A 621 -7.68 -13.05 -15.85
C PHE A 621 -6.47 -13.97 -15.72
N TRP A 622 -5.48 -13.71 -16.58
CA TRP A 622 -4.16 -14.34 -16.62
C TRP A 622 -3.14 -13.23 -16.75
N GLN A 623 -2.19 -13.22 -15.83
CA GLN A 623 -1.15 -12.18 -15.73
C GLN A 623 0.22 -12.85 -15.72
N ASP A 624 1.10 -12.41 -16.62
CA ASP A 624 2.51 -12.79 -16.67
C ASP A 624 3.36 -11.59 -16.25
N TRP A 625 4.20 -11.79 -15.24
CA TRP A 625 5.06 -10.76 -14.66
C TRP A 625 6.52 -11.09 -14.94
N GLU A 626 7.16 -10.29 -15.76
CA GLU A 626 8.54 -10.46 -16.21
C GLU A 626 9.50 -9.62 -15.39
N ASP A 627 10.66 -10.22 -15.04
CA ASP A 627 11.78 -9.59 -14.34
C ASP A 627 11.37 -8.82 -13.07
N PHE A 628 10.43 -9.39 -12.30
CA PHE A 628 9.81 -8.64 -11.21
C PHE A 628 10.80 -8.18 -10.13
N GLN A 629 10.62 -6.94 -9.69
CA GLN A 629 11.42 -6.30 -8.65
C GLN A 629 10.99 -6.80 -7.28
N PHE A 630 11.95 -7.23 -6.46
CA PHE A 630 11.73 -7.67 -5.09
C PHE A 630 12.77 -7.06 -4.17
N SER A 631 12.32 -6.38 -3.10
CA SER A 631 13.21 -5.79 -2.09
C SER A 631 13.45 -6.76 -0.95
N ARG A 632 14.71 -6.93 -0.56
CA ARG A 632 15.11 -7.90 0.46
C ARG A 632 16.32 -7.44 1.25
N LEU A 633 16.28 -7.66 2.57
CA LEU A 633 17.48 -7.67 3.41
C LEU A 633 18.12 -9.06 3.36
N ASP A 634 19.34 -9.14 2.90
CA ASP A 634 20.13 -10.37 2.87
C ASP A 634 21.55 -10.09 3.37
N THR A 635 21.77 -10.28 4.64
CA THR A 635 23.04 -9.98 5.31
C THR A 635 24.22 -10.83 4.85
N SER A 636 23.97 -11.93 4.12
CA SER A 636 25.06 -12.66 3.45
C SER A 636 25.60 -11.91 2.22
N ILE A 637 24.87 -10.93 1.72
CA ILE A 637 25.19 -10.12 0.55
C ILE A 637 25.44 -8.67 0.94
N SER A 638 24.52 -8.08 1.70
CA SER A 638 24.52 -6.67 2.08
C SER A 638 23.94 -6.47 3.47
N PRO A 639 24.51 -5.57 4.28
CA PRO A 639 23.94 -5.22 5.58
C PRO A 639 22.65 -4.40 5.48
N ILE A 640 22.22 -4.03 4.27
CA ILE A 640 21.03 -3.21 4.01
C ILE A 640 20.13 -3.87 2.98
N THR A 641 18.85 -3.51 3.02
CA THR A 641 17.86 -3.94 2.02
C THR A 641 18.20 -3.43 0.63
N LEU A 642 18.18 -4.31 -0.34
CA LEU A 642 18.39 -4.03 -1.76
C LEU A 642 17.24 -4.56 -2.59
N THR A 643 17.03 -3.95 -3.76
CA THR A 643 16.05 -4.38 -4.75
C THR A 643 16.74 -5.18 -5.84
N TYR A 644 16.16 -6.31 -6.23
CA TYR A 644 16.63 -7.22 -7.28
C TYR A 644 15.51 -7.52 -8.25
N ASN A 645 15.85 -7.82 -9.51
CA ASN A 645 14.97 -8.49 -10.42
C ASN A 645 15.06 -10.01 -10.17
N VAL A 646 13.96 -10.62 -9.69
CA VAL A 646 13.97 -11.99 -9.12
C VAL A 646 13.61 -13.04 -10.18
N GLY A 647 13.19 -12.62 -11.36
CA GLY A 647 12.74 -13.50 -12.45
C GLY A 647 11.26 -13.33 -12.74
N ASN A 648 10.56 -14.39 -13.13
CA ASN A 648 9.22 -14.31 -13.64
C ASN A 648 8.22 -14.94 -12.67
N ALA A 649 7.03 -14.35 -12.61
CA ALA A 649 5.89 -14.84 -11.83
C ALA A 649 4.62 -14.80 -12.68
N GLU A 650 3.59 -15.52 -12.25
CA GLU A 650 2.26 -15.45 -12.84
C GLU A 650 1.22 -15.25 -11.74
N SER A 651 0.13 -14.58 -12.09
CA SER A 651 -1.05 -14.48 -11.24
C SER A 651 -2.31 -14.70 -12.07
N ASN A 652 -3.05 -15.73 -11.75
CA ASN A 652 -4.25 -16.15 -12.46
C ASN A 652 -5.43 -16.13 -11.51
N GLY A 653 -6.61 -15.74 -11.98
CA GLY A 653 -7.72 -15.68 -11.07
C GLY A 653 -9.08 -15.47 -11.70
N PHE A 654 -10.06 -15.50 -10.80
CA PHE A 654 -11.45 -15.21 -11.10
C PHE A 654 -12.00 -14.30 -10.01
N GLU A 655 -12.70 -13.26 -10.41
CA GLU A 655 -13.36 -12.32 -9.51
C GLU A 655 -14.78 -12.04 -9.96
N PHE A 656 -15.67 -11.74 -9.00
CA PHE A 656 -17.00 -11.27 -9.28
C PHE A 656 -17.48 -10.30 -8.20
N ASP A 657 -18.41 -9.43 -8.58
CA ASP A 657 -19.15 -8.57 -7.68
C ASP A 657 -20.64 -8.59 -8.04
N PHE A 658 -21.47 -8.36 -7.04
CA PHE A 658 -22.91 -8.20 -7.25
C PHE A 658 -23.52 -7.18 -6.28
N ALA A 659 -24.59 -6.55 -6.75
CA ALA A 659 -25.50 -5.77 -5.92
C ALA A 659 -26.93 -6.20 -6.25
N ALA A 660 -27.76 -6.44 -5.23
CA ALA A 660 -29.12 -6.94 -5.40
C ALA A 660 -30.10 -6.24 -4.46
N MET A 661 -31.19 -5.75 -5.01
CA MET A 661 -32.38 -5.29 -4.27
C MET A 661 -33.36 -6.47 -4.15
N ILE A 662 -33.28 -7.23 -3.04
CA ILE A 662 -34.14 -8.41 -2.81
C ILE A 662 -35.59 -7.97 -2.66
N THR A 663 -35.80 -6.90 -1.91
CA THR A 663 -37.07 -6.14 -1.84
C THR A 663 -36.73 -4.65 -1.88
N ASP A 664 -37.73 -3.77 -1.91
CA ASP A 664 -37.49 -2.32 -1.91
C ASP A 664 -36.80 -1.84 -0.62
N ASN A 665 -36.81 -2.66 0.42
CA ASN A 665 -36.24 -2.35 1.73
C ASN A 665 -35.08 -3.29 2.13
N TRP A 666 -34.63 -4.18 1.25
CA TRP A 666 -33.59 -5.14 1.57
C TRP A 666 -32.59 -5.23 0.42
N SER A 667 -31.39 -4.77 0.67
CA SER A 667 -30.27 -4.83 -0.25
C SER A 667 -29.18 -5.81 0.24
N ILE A 668 -28.51 -6.44 -0.71
CA ILE A 668 -27.33 -7.28 -0.49
C ILE A 668 -26.30 -6.90 -1.55
N THR A 669 -25.07 -6.63 -1.10
CA THR A 669 -23.91 -6.45 -1.97
C THR A 669 -22.82 -7.42 -1.57
N GLY A 670 -22.03 -7.86 -2.52
CA GLY A 670 -20.89 -8.73 -2.21
C GLY A 670 -19.92 -8.81 -3.35
N ALA A 671 -18.70 -9.20 -3.03
CA ALA A 671 -17.65 -9.43 -4.01
C ALA A 671 -16.71 -10.54 -3.53
N ALA A 672 -16.10 -11.25 -4.46
CA ALA A 672 -15.12 -12.29 -4.15
C ALA A 672 -14.02 -12.35 -5.20
N SER A 673 -12.83 -12.75 -4.76
CA SER A 673 -11.67 -13.03 -5.61
C SER A 673 -11.04 -14.35 -5.22
N PHE A 674 -10.62 -15.10 -6.23
CA PHE A 674 -9.91 -16.38 -6.14
C PHE A 674 -8.63 -16.24 -6.95
N LEU A 675 -7.49 -16.40 -6.30
CA LEU A 675 -6.18 -16.12 -6.87
C LEU A 675 -5.26 -17.36 -6.78
N ASP A 676 -4.40 -17.50 -7.79
CA ASP A 676 -3.27 -18.42 -7.81
C ASP A 676 -2.08 -17.64 -8.35
N SER A 677 -1.15 -17.28 -7.46
CA SER A 677 -0.03 -16.39 -7.77
C SER A 677 1.28 -17.03 -7.36
N THR A 678 2.11 -17.38 -8.34
CA THR A 678 3.31 -18.19 -8.11
C THR A 678 4.50 -17.73 -8.96
N LEU A 679 5.72 -18.06 -8.51
CA LEU A 679 6.92 -17.99 -9.35
C LEU A 679 6.83 -18.97 -10.50
N THR A 680 7.19 -18.54 -11.71
CA THR A 680 7.30 -19.41 -12.89
C THR A 680 8.72 -19.88 -13.16
N SER A 681 9.72 -19.26 -12.52
CA SER A 681 11.14 -19.61 -12.66
C SER A 681 11.81 -19.76 -11.30
N ASP A 682 12.85 -20.64 -11.23
CA ASP A 682 13.68 -20.73 -10.04
C ASP A 682 14.51 -19.44 -9.85
N TYR A 683 14.46 -18.88 -8.66
CA TYR A 683 15.38 -17.81 -8.27
C TYR A 683 16.60 -18.38 -7.54
N ARG A 684 17.80 -18.02 -7.99
CA ARG A 684 19.07 -18.36 -7.35
C ARG A 684 19.88 -17.10 -7.15
N ARG A 685 20.06 -16.69 -5.92
CA ARG A 685 20.99 -15.64 -5.54
C ARG A 685 22.41 -15.94 -6.01
N ASN A 686 22.86 -17.16 -5.76
CA ASN A 686 24.09 -17.67 -6.34
C ASN A 686 23.76 -18.62 -7.49
N PRO A 687 24.05 -18.25 -8.75
CA PRO A 687 23.78 -19.09 -9.92
C PRO A 687 24.43 -20.48 -9.85
N SER A 688 25.48 -20.65 -9.03
CA SER A 688 26.18 -21.93 -8.82
C SER A 688 25.57 -22.79 -7.71
N SER A 689 24.57 -22.28 -6.99
CA SER A 689 23.88 -23.05 -5.95
C SER A 689 23.11 -24.22 -6.58
N PRO A 690 23.23 -25.44 -6.05
CA PRO A 690 22.45 -26.57 -6.54
C PRO A 690 20.94 -26.42 -6.25
N GLU A 691 20.59 -25.76 -5.16
CA GLU A 691 19.21 -25.52 -4.74
C GLU A 691 18.85 -24.04 -4.98
N PRO A 692 17.65 -23.74 -5.47
CA PRO A 692 17.18 -22.36 -5.58
C PRO A 692 16.86 -21.77 -4.20
N ASP A 693 16.98 -20.45 -4.08
CA ASP A 693 16.52 -19.71 -2.89
C ASP A 693 14.99 -19.65 -2.85
N ALA A 694 14.33 -19.58 -4.03
CA ALA A 694 12.91 -19.81 -4.22
C ALA A 694 12.70 -20.63 -5.50
N ALA A 695 11.95 -21.72 -5.40
CA ALA A 695 11.70 -22.60 -6.54
C ALA A 695 10.50 -22.11 -7.38
N SER A 696 10.50 -22.47 -8.65
CA SER A 696 9.29 -22.36 -9.49
C SER A 696 8.10 -23.05 -8.79
N GLY A 697 6.94 -22.39 -8.77
CA GLY A 697 5.74 -22.84 -8.06
C GLY A 697 5.67 -22.39 -6.60
N THR A 698 6.60 -21.57 -6.11
CA THR A 698 6.48 -20.90 -4.79
C THR A 698 5.43 -19.81 -4.87
N ASP A 699 4.50 -19.80 -3.90
CA ASP A 699 3.45 -18.79 -3.80
C ASP A 699 4.05 -17.39 -3.56
N LEU A 700 3.50 -16.37 -4.23
CA LEU A 700 3.89 -14.98 -3.95
C LEU A 700 3.41 -14.57 -2.56
N PRO A 701 4.23 -13.80 -1.82
CA PRO A 701 3.91 -13.45 -0.44
C PRO A 701 2.72 -12.48 -0.34
N ARG A 702 1.97 -12.57 0.78
CA ARG A 702 0.87 -11.65 1.13
C ARG A 702 -0.31 -11.70 0.15
N VAL A 703 -0.44 -12.79 -0.57
CA VAL A 703 -1.53 -13.04 -1.51
C VAL A 703 -2.43 -14.13 -0.95
N PRO A 704 -3.62 -13.80 -0.43
CA PRO A 704 -4.58 -14.81 -0.02
C PRO A 704 -5.22 -15.48 -1.26
N ASP A 705 -5.32 -16.81 -1.25
CA ASP A 705 -5.96 -17.58 -2.33
C ASP A 705 -7.42 -17.19 -2.55
N VAL A 706 -8.10 -16.79 -1.49
CA VAL A 706 -9.54 -16.45 -1.48
C VAL A 706 -9.77 -15.25 -0.58
N LYS A 707 -10.48 -14.27 -1.10
CA LYS A 707 -10.98 -13.14 -0.31
C LYS A 707 -12.40 -12.84 -0.74
N PHE A 708 -13.31 -12.58 0.22
CA PHE A 708 -14.67 -12.15 -0.12
C PHE A 708 -15.28 -11.25 0.95
N ASN A 709 -16.25 -10.45 0.54
CA ASN A 709 -17.10 -9.68 1.44
C ASN A 709 -18.58 -9.86 1.08
N LEU A 710 -19.44 -9.65 2.06
CA LEU A 710 -20.88 -9.66 1.92
C LEU A 710 -21.48 -8.64 2.87
N THR A 711 -22.19 -7.66 2.34
CA THR A 711 -22.92 -6.64 3.11
C THR A 711 -24.42 -6.78 2.86
N THR A 712 -25.20 -6.72 3.91
CA THR A 712 -26.66 -6.68 3.82
C THR A 712 -27.22 -5.55 4.68
N ARG A 713 -28.20 -4.84 4.13
CA ARG A 713 -28.92 -3.77 4.81
C ARG A 713 -30.43 -4.00 4.66
N TYR A 714 -31.13 -3.89 5.76
CA TYR A 714 -32.59 -3.99 5.82
C TYR A 714 -33.19 -2.75 6.50
N ASP A 715 -33.99 -2.00 5.75
CA ASP A 715 -34.68 -0.81 6.21
C ASP A 715 -36.11 -1.20 6.69
N PHE A 716 -36.51 -0.78 7.87
CA PHE A 716 -37.76 -1.14 8.51
C PHE A 716 -38.36 0.02 9.32
N MET A 717 -39.65 -0.05 9.64
CA MET A 717 -40.36 0.96 10.43
C MET A 717 -40.15 2.41 9.92
N GLN A 718 -40.12 2.59 8.62
CA GLN A 718 -39.95 3.84 7.86
C GLN A 718 -38.55 4.47 7.94
N ASP A 719 -37.91 4.51 9.11
CA ASP A 719 -36.67 5.28 9.28
C ASP A 719 -35.52 4.45 9.89
N TRP A 720 -35.81 3.22 10.35
CA TRP A 720 -34.80 2.36 10.97
C TRP A 720 -34.13 1.46 9.95
N PHE A 721 -32.83 1.24 10.13
CA PHE A 721 -32.08 0.23 9.38
C PHE A 721 -31.25 -0.67 10.30
N VAL A 722 -31.02 -1.88 9.83
CA VAL A 722 -29.98 -2.77 10.36
C VAL A 722 -29.06 -3.17 9.22
N GLN A 723 -27.77 -3.17 9.50
CA GLN A 723 -26.74 -3.52 8.53
C GLN A 723 -25.76 -4.51 9.13
N ALA A 724 -25.28 -5.44 8.31
CA ALA A 724 -24.19 -6.34 8.67
C ALA A 724 -23.26 -6.52 7.48
N SER A 725 -21.95 -6.50 7.75
CA SER A 725 -20.89 -6.73 6.76
C SER A 725 -19.97 -7.84 7.25
N TYR A 726 -19.83 -8.89 6.45
CA TYR A 726 -18.95 -10.02 6.72
C TYR A 726 -17.82 -10.03 5.69
N MET A 727 -16.59 -10.13 6.16
CA MET A 727 -15.38 -10.15 5.34
C MET A 727 -14.56 -11.38 5.71
N TYR A 728 -14.03 -12.07 4.71
CA TYR A 728 -13.14 -13.21 4.88
C TYR A 728 -11.88 -13.02 4.06
N THR A 729 -10.74 -13.27 4.69
CA THR A 729 -9.42 -13.30 4.06
C THR A 729 -8.80 -14.68 4.26
N GLY A 730 -8.43 -15.33 3.16
CA GLY A 730 -7.75 -16.61 3.15
C GLY A 730 -6.33 -16.52 3.72
N LYS A 731 -5.68 -17.66 3.86
CA LYS A 731 -4.30 -17.71 4.29
C LYS A 731 -3.35 -17.19 3.22
N SER A 732 -2.18 -16.71 3.65
CA SER A 732 -1.07 -16.30 2.78
C SER A 732 0.27 -16.57 3.45
N THR A 733 1.38 -16.21 2.81
CA THR A 733 2.72 -16.27 3.38
C THR A 733 3.30 -14.86 3.56
N ASN A 734 4.21 -14.69 4.49
CA ASN A 734 4.82 -13.38 4.78
C ASN A 734 5.97 -13.02 3.84
N THR A 735 6.68 -13.98 3.28
CA THR A 735 7.88 -13.78 2.45
C THR A 735 7.96 -14.82 1.34
N LEU A 736 8.76 -14.53 0.31
CA LEU A 736 9.04 -15.43 -0.81
C LEU A 736 10.10 -16.48 -0.49
N PHE A 737 11.00 -16.18 0.46
CA PHE A 737 12.19 -17.00 0.72
C PHE A 737 12.10 -17.69 2.06
N ASP A 738 12.27 -19.02 2.07
CA ASP A 738 12.57 -19.74 3.29
C ASP A 738 14.07 -19.58 3.58
N GLY A 739 14.37 -18.64 4.46
CA GLY A 739 15.74 -18.24 4.72
C GLY A 739 16.55 -19.30 5.43
N GLY A 740 17.40 -20.00 4.73
CA GLY A 740 18.48 -20.80 5.31
C GLY A 740 19.52 -19.99 6.10
N SER A 741 19.36 -18.67 6.20
CA SER A 741 20.05 -17.78 7.13
C SER A 741 19.01 -17.16 8.06
N ALA A 742 19.35 -17.01 9.29
CA ALA A 742 18.54 -16.57 10.41
C ALA A 742 17.72 -15.27 10.27
N GLN A 743 17.43 -14.77 9.08
CA GLN A 743 16.88 -13.44 8.84
C GLN A 743 15.51 -13.39 8.20
N ASN A 744 15.09 -14.45 7.51
CA ASN A 744 13.77 -14.52 6.94
C ASN A 744 13.18 -15.88 7.26
N GLU A 745 12.19 -15.91 8.09
CA GLU A 745 11.44 -17.11 8.39
C GLU A 745 10.13 -17.07 7.60
N LEU A 746 9.96 -18.07 6.74
CA LEU A 746 8.69 -18.26 6.05
C LEU A 746 7.61 -18.66 7.06
N ARG A 747 6.64 -17.79 7.27
CA ARG A 747 5.49 -18.03 8.15
C ARG A 747 4.20 -17.95 7.35
N GLU A 748 3.26 -18.82 7.69
CA GLU A 748 1.90 -18.73 7.18
C GLU A 748 1.13 -17.69 7.99
N GLN A 749 0.52 -16.72 7.30
CA GLN A 749 -0.50 -15.83 7.85
C GLN A 749 -1.82 -16.59 7.81
N PRO A 750 -2.45 -16.89 8.95
CA PRO A 750 -3.67 -17.67 8.99
C PRO A 750 -4.86 -16.91 8.38
N SER A 751 -5.84 -17.64 7.88
CA SER A 751 -7.11 -17.05 7.44
C SER A 751 -7.90 -16.49 8.62
N TYR A 752 -8.65 -15.41 8.38
CA TYR A 752 -9.52 -14.80 9.38
C TYR A 752 -10.82 -14.25 8.78
N ASP A 753 -11.78 -13.97 9.65
CA ASP A 753 -13.03 -13.33 9.25
C ASP A 753 -13.43 -12.22 10.23
N VAL A 754 -14.04 -11.16 9.69
CA VAL A 754 -14.52 -10.01 10.45
C VAL A 754 -15.98 -9.78 10.18
N LEU A 755 -16.77 -9.61 11.25
CA LEU A 755 -18.18 -9.25 11.19
C LEU A 755 -18.39 -7.87 11.80
N ASN A 756 -18.94 -6.94 11.02
CA ASN A 756 -19.36 -5.61 11.46
C ASN A 756 -20.88 -5.50 11.43
N THR A 757 -21.46 -4.77 12.36
CA THR A 757 -22.92 -4.57 12.42
C THR A 757 -23.26 -3.14 12.83
N ALA A 758 -24.37 -2.62 12.30
CA ALA A 758 -24.91 -1.32 12.70
C ALA A 758 -26.44 -1.37 12.81
N LEU A 759 -26.97 -0.59 13.74
CA LEU A 759 -28.40 -0.30 13.89
C LEU A 759 -28.56 1.21 13.93
N GLY A 760 -29.35 1.76 13.02
CA GLY A 760 -29.49 3.20 12.92
C GLY A 760 -30.90 3.68 12.65
N LEU A 761 -31.06 4.97 12.81
CA LEU A 761 -32.24 5.75 12.49
C LEU A 761 -31.85 6.83 11.48
N GLN A 762 -32.43 6.77 10.30
CA GLN A 762 -32.13 7.68 9.20
C GLN A 762 -33.35 8.55 8.87
N ARG A 763 -33.14 9.86 8.85
CA ARG A 763 -34.12 10.89 8.47
C ARG A 763 -33.59 11.71 7.32
N ASP A 764 -34.42 12.51 6.71
CA ASP A 764 -34.11 13.32 5.52
C ASP A 764 -32.80 14.13 5.68
N THR A 765 -32.53 14.63 6.87
CA THR A 765 -31.37 15.53 7.12
C THR A 765 -30.39 15.01 8.15
N TRP A 766 -30.66 13.86 8.80
CA TRP A 766 -29.74 13.33 9.80
C TRP A 766 -29.80 11.80 9.93
N THR A 767 -28.72 11.22 10.37
CA THR A 767 -28.62 9.80 10.72
C THR A 767 -27.98 9.66 12.10
N ALA A 768 -28.55 8.78 12.92
CA ALA A 768 -27.95 8.37 14.19
C ALA A 768 -27.82 6.86 14.22
N GLU A 769 -26.67 6.34 14.57
CA GLU A 769 -26.43 4.90 14.58
C GLU A 769 -25.58 4.45 15.75
N VAL A 770 -25.77 3.21 16.15
CA VAL A 770 -24.88 2.44 17.03
C VAL A 770 -24.30 1.33 16.21
N TYR A 771 -22.99 1.17 16.26
CA TYR A 771 -22.29 0.15 15.50
C TYR A 771 -21.35 -0.68 16.39
N VAL A 772 -21.06 -1.89 15.92
CA VAL A 772 -20.03 -2.79 16.46
C VAL A 772 -19.17 -3.25 15.31
N GLN A 773 -17.90 -2.87 15.32
CA GLN A 773 -16.90 -3.42 14.40
C GLN A 773 -16.23 -4.63 15.06
N ASN A 774 -15.85 -5.60 14.25
CA ASN A 774 -15.22 -6.84 14.69
C ASN A 774 -16.00 -7.52 15.84
N VAL A 775 -17.27 -7.87 15.60
CA VAL A 775 -18.19 -8.43 16.61
C VAL A 775 -17.61 -9.64 17.34
N THR A 776 -16.88 -10.49 16.63
CA THR A 776 -16.24 -11.71 17.14
C THR A 776 -14.98 -11.45 17.95
N ASP A 777 -14.41 -10.23 17.88
CA ASP A 777 -13.15 -9.85 18.51
C ASP A 777 -11.96 -10.66 17.94
N GLU A 778 -11.99 -10.87 16.64
CA GLU A 778 -10.96 -11.63 15.90
C GLU A 778 -9.63 -10.86 15.87
N ARG A 779 -8.52 -11.61 15.88
CA ARG A 779 -7.16 -11.13 15.67
C ARG A 779 -6.67 -11.60 14.30
N GLY A 780 -7.27 -11.03 13.25
CA GLY A 780 -6.85 -11.30 11.89
C GLY A 780 -5.44 -10.74 11.65
N VAL A 781 -4.49 -11.61 11.37
CA VAL A 781 -3.11 -11.21 11.11
C VAL A 781 -3.01 -10.61 9.70
N VAL A 782 -2.73 -9.32 9.62
CA VAL A 782 -2.59 -8.57 8.36
C VAL A 782 -1.13 -8.45 7.92
N TRP A 783 -0.20 -8.60 8.86
CA TRP A 783 1.23 -8.61 8.58
C TRP A 783 2.00 -9.39 9.64
N ILE A 784 3.04 -10.10 9.22
CA ILE A 784 4.01 -10.76 10.09
C ILE A 784 5.40 -10.24 9.73
N ASN A 785 6.16 -9.83 10.74
CA ASN A 785 7.55 -9.49 10.53
C ASN A 785 8.31 -10.71 10.01
N ALA A 786 9.00 -10.54 8.89
CA ALA A 786 9.77 -11.63 8.26
C ALA A 786 11.15 -11.84 8.90
N VAL A 787 11.54 -11.01 9.87
CA VAL A 787 12.85 -11.07 10.51
C VAL A 787 12.81 -11.83 11.83
N ASN A 788 13.84 -12.63 12.10
CA ASN A 788 13.85 -13.55 13.25
C ASN A 788 14.12 -12.88 14.61
N TRP A 789 14.60 -11.65 14.63
CA TRP A 789 14.84 -10.93 15.88
C TRP A 789 13.58 -10.23 16.41
N ASP A 790 12.54 -10.17 15.58
CA ASP A 790 11.30 -9.50 15.90
C ASP A 790 10.14 -10.40 15.51
N THR A 791 9.42 -10.90 16.50
CA THR A 791 8.28 -11.82 16.34
C THR A 791 6.96 -11.11 16.24
N ARG A 792 6.98 -9.77 16.08
CA ARG A 792 5.79 -8.95 16.05
C ARG A 792 4.88 -9.23 14.85
N GLU A 793 3.59 -9.11 15.10
CA GLU A 793 2.51 -9.29 14.14
C GLU A 793 1.55 -8.12 14.22
N GLN A 794 1.14 -7.58 13.08
CA GLN A 794 0.03 -6.65 13.02
C GLN A 794 -1.27 -7.39 12.87
N VAL A 795 -2.25 -7.04 13.68
CA VAL A 795 -3.62 -7.57 13.60
C VAL A 795 -4.61 -6.45 13.26
N ASN A 796 -5.76 -6.83 12.70
CA ASN A 796 -6.87 -5.89 12.54
C ASN A 796 -7.31 -5.32 13.90
N GLN A 797 -7.97 -4.16 13.89
CA GLN A 797 -8.46 -3.53 15.12
C GLN A 797 -9.35 -4.49 15.92
N PRO A 798 -9.14 -4.62 17.25
CA PRO A 798 -10.02 -5.39 18.13
C PRO A 798 -11.46 -4.89 18.08
N ARG A 799 -12.40 -5.65 18.65
CA ARG A 799 -13.81 -5.24 18.70
C ARG A 799 -13.96 -3.83 19.25
N SER A 800 -14.66 -2.98 18.50
CA SER A 800 -15.03 -1.65 18.94
C SER A 800 -16.55 -1.45 18.90
N ILE A 801 -17.06 -0.64 19.84
CA ILE A 801 -18.48 -0.24 19.90
C ILE A 801 -18.52 1.27 19.84
N GLY A 802 -19.32 1.82 18.93
CA GLY A 802 -19.39 3.25 18.75
C GLY A 802 -20.81 3.77 18.48
N VAL A 803 -20.92 5.08 18.55
CA VAL A 803 -22.11 5.84 18.17
C VAL A 803 -21.70 6.96 17.22
N ARG A 804 -22.51 7.15 16.17
CA ARG A 804 -22.25 8.17 15.14
C ARG A 804 -23.50 8.99 14.87
N TRP A 805 -23.31 10.28 14.73
CA TRP A 805 -24.32 11.24 14.30
C TRP A 805 -23.84 11.95 13.02
N ARG A 806 -24.68 11.94 11.99
CA ARG A 806 -24.47 12.69 10.75
C ARG A 806 -25.63 13.67 10.55
N GLN A 807 -25.34 14.88 10.09
CA GLN A 807 -26.32 15.93 9.79
C GLN A 807 -25.96 16.62 8.48
N SER A 808 -26.95 16.79 7.60
CA SER A 808 -26.84 17.58 6.37
C SER A 808 -27.86 18.73 6.38
N PHE A 809 -27.62 19.81 5.67
CA PHE A 809 -28.48 20.99 5.56
C PHE A 809 -28.24 21.78 4.27
#